data_2545d34784ced276da56edb27a942f56
#
_entry.id   2545d34784ced276da56edb27a942f56
#
_cell.length_a   1.000
_cell.length_b   1.000
_cell.length_c   1.000
_cell.angle_alpha   90.00
_cell.angle_beta   90.00
_cell.angle_gamma   90.00
#
_symmetry.space_group_name_H-M   'P 1'
#
loop_
_entity.id
_entity.type
_entity.pdbx_description
1 polymer ?
#
loop_
_entity_poly.entity_id
_entity_poly.type
_entity_poly.pdbx_seq_one_letter_code
_entity_poly.pdbx_strand_id
1 'polypeptide(L)'
;MKHSTNHSITHPMMRVKPLFLSVSVILGSISIAHGAVVNTNGAGVINQSNGPTIVHIKGASDKGVSHNIYSQFDVDQKGVILNNSTANTNTTLGGQINGNLNLNNGNGPAKVILNEVNSNKASTLGGMIEVAGDKAQVIVANASGITCNNCGFINTDRVTLTTGKPIVAGGEVLGYNVEKGQIIINSRLQSDSPTDIIARSAVIRGDIHAKEINVVAGNNFVDAKGNYITKVQGVGSATRIGVDVAAMGGMYADKITLVSTESGTGVSNNGNLIAGTGGVNIDSTGLVYNQAGKMNANGNINIKSNGLYNTATIVANGDVDINAQNSVLSNVNGQIKSNGGNLKLASATSVDNRSGIIHAQQDMNIATANIVNTNGSIKTNRGNIAIRATGKIDNNYTLRNNVINVDERGIRAGGDLSIDTTTLANNNSTLSGRDITINAHNIVANDNSSQILAKRKIDIDSVTLQNNNSLIKSTNGQTNITLSSNLVNNGYAAIDSGKALNIKANIIYNQGSLASGAGKSKFDLYSLNNQYGFIKANNLDIKTTHLGNGRGLITADSNVVVNATSVDNSYANGFNSYASKFGVAGQTGGIYAKDGSATIKANSLNNYSGVIAANQTQKAPNVGDIDIALRNDLDNRYGKIQGTNNVTLDVNKLNNTYSGTVDAGKDLTIDTFTRVDNNNGRLSSMGTTKITSPVIYNSPYGQILGSMIILNTPNYY
;
A
#
# COMPACT_ATOMS: atom_id res chain seq x y z
N MET A 1 -21.83 -35.41 33.47
CA MET A 1 -22.82 -35.71 32.41
C MET A 1 -23.18 -34.45 31.67
N LYS A 2 -23.17 -34.53 30.38
CA LYS A 2 -23.55 -33.60 29.31
C LYS A 2 -22.46 -32.66 28.76
N HIS A 3 -22.05 -33.10 27.60
CA HIS A 3 -21.30 -32.52 26.52
C HIS A 3 -21.73 -31.08 26.13
N SER A 4 -20.75 -30.22 25.88
CA SER A 4 -20.89 -29.07 25.01
C SER A 4 -19.97 -29.28 23.81
N THR A 5 -20.57 -29.37 22.65
CA THR A 5 -19.93 -29.54 21.35
C THR A 5 -19.36 -28.25 20.86
N ASN A 6 -18.03 -28.20 20.71
CA ASN A 6 -17.32 -27.17 19.93
C ASN A 6 -17.51 -27.44 18.44
N HIS A 7 -18.19 -26.55 17.74
CA HIS A 7 -18.15 -26.49 16.29
C HIS A 7 -16.96 -25.65 15.85
N SER A 8 -15.86 -26.30 15.47
CA SER A 8 -14.78 -25.69 14.71
C SER A 8 -15.17 -25.69 13.22
N ILE A 9 -15.36 -24.50 12.67
CA ILE A 9 -15.50 -24.31 11.22
C ILE A 9 -14.09 -24.38 10.61
N THR A 10 -13.75 -25.54 10.08
CA THR A 10 -12.56 -25.72 9.25
C THR A 10 -12.86 -25.26 7.82
N HIS A 11 -12.29 -24.14 7.40
CA HIS A 11 -12.20 -23.81 5.99
C HIS A 11 -11.25 -24.79 5.28
N PRO A 12 -11.61 -25.35 4.12
CA PRO A 12 -10.72 -26.22 3.39
C PRO A 12 -9.56 -25.41 2.80
N MET A 13 -8.35 -25.63 3.31
CA MET A 13 -7.13 -25.27 2.59
C MET A 13 -7.09 -26.05 1.28
N MET A 14 -7.22 -25.37 0.15
CA MET A 14 -6.84 -25.91 -1.14
C MET A 14 -5.32 -26.22 -1.10
N ARG A 15 -4.99 -27.48 -0.85
CA ARG A 15 -3.64 -28.00 -1.07
C ARG A 15 -3.40 -28.02 -2.57
N VAL A 16 -2.63 -27.08 -3.08
CA VAL A 16 -2.01 -27.17 -4.40
C VAL A 16 -0.99 -28.31 -4.31
N LYS A 17 -1.32 -29.46 -4.92
CA LYS A 17 -0.34 -30.55 -5.10
C LYS A 17 0.79 -30.04 -5.98
N PRO A 18 2.07 -30.23 -5.61
CA PRO A 18 3.16 -29.98 -6.54
C PRO A 18 3.03 -30.97 -7.70
N LEU A 19 2.84 -30.43 -8.90
CA LEU A 19 2.86 -31.21 -10.12
C LEU A 19 4.34 -31.57 -10.36
N PHE A 20 4.73 -32.79 -10.00
CA PHE A 20 5.99 -33.36 -10.44
C PHE A 20 5.89 -33.56 -11.97
N LEU A 21 6.50 -32.65 -12.71
CA LEU A 21 6.74 -32.82 -14.13
C LEU A 21 7.85 -33.87 -14.27
N SER A 22 7.50 -35.09 -14.61
CA SER A 22 8.47 -36.12 -14.98
C SER A 22 9.19 -35.66 -16.23
N VAL A 23 10.43 -35.23 -16.06
CA VAL A 23 11.35 -34.98 -17.17
C VAL A 23 11.77 -36.35 -17.70
N SER A 24 11.10 -36.82 -18.75
CA SER A 24 11.60 -37.93 -19.57
C SER A 24 12.79 -37.39 -20.35
N VAL A 25 13.99 -37.71 -19.90
CA VAL A 25 15.22 -37.50 -20.70
C VAL A 25 15.18 -38.51 -21.84
N ILE A 26 14.67 -38.08 -22.99
CA ILE A 26 14.89 -38.79 -24.26
C ILE A 26 16.31 -38.45 -24.68
N LEU A 27 17.24 -39.37 -24.45
CA LEU A 27 18.53 -39.40 -25.14
C LEU A 27 18.26 -39.67 -26.61
N GLY A 28 17.83 -38.66 -27.35
CA GLY A 28 17.80 -38.67 -28.78
C GLY A 28 19.23 -38.53 -29.30
N SER A 29 19.65 -39.48 -30.14
CA SER A 29 20.85 -39.43 -30.95
C SER A 29 21.01 -38.02 -31.53
N ILE A 30 22.13 -37.34 -31.25
CA ILE A 30 22.52 -36.09 -31.91
C ILE A 30 22.79 -36.43 -33.38
N SER A 31 21.76 -36.42 -34.20
CA SER A 31 21.92 -36.26 -35.62
C SER A 31 22.36 -34.81 -35.84
N ILE A 32 23.60 -34.59 -36.26
CA ILE A 32 24.06 -33.29 -36.74
C ILE A 32 23.18 -32.98 -37.96
N ALA A 33 22.14 -32.19 -37.74
CA ALA A 33 21.30 -31.72 -38.82
C ALA A 33 22.15 -30.80 -39.69
N HIS A 34 22.44 -31.24 -40.90
CA HIS A 34 23.03 -30.38 -41.93
C HIS A 34 21.98 -29.33 -42.27
N GLY A 35 22.31 -28.04 -42.13
CA GLY A 35 21.45 -26.95 -42.52
C GLY A 35 21.02 -27.13 -43.98
N ALA A 36 19.71 -27.12 -44.21
CA ALA A 36 19.17 -27.23 -45.55
C ALA A 36 18.41 -25.94 -45.90
N VAL A 37 18.91 -25.22 -46.90
CA VAL A 37 18.22 -24.08 -47.50
C VAL A 37 17.76 -24.50 -48.89
N VAL A 38 16.43 -24.69 -49.03
CA VAL A 38 15.82 -25.13 -50.30
C VAL A 38 14.86 -24.05 -50.78
N ASN A 39 15.35 -23.21 -51.68
CA ASN A 39 14.54 -22.13 -52.29
C ASN A 39 13.64 -22.69 -53.40
N THR A 40 12.43 -22.12 -53.54
CA THR A 40 11.42 -22.57 -54.51
C THR A 40 10.98 -21.48 -55.49
N ASN A 41 11.51 -20.25 -55.38
CA ASN A 41 11.05 -19.12 -56.20
C ASN A 41 12.19 -18.34 -56.90
N GLY A 42 13.35 -18.97 -57.10
CA GLY A 42 14.42 -18.41 -57.94
C GLY A 42 15.52 -17.61 -57.23
N ALA A 43 15.60 -17.66 -55.90
CA ALA A 43 16.85 -17.27 -55.21
C ALA A 43 17.93 -18.30 -55.45
N GLY A 44 19.14 -17.86 -55.79
CA GLY A 44 20.27 -18.78 -55.98
C GLY A 44 20.82 -19.24 -54.64
N VAL A 45 20.88 -20.53 -54.40
CA VAL A 45 21.47 -21.11 -53.17
C VAL A 45 22.76 -21.83 -53.49
N ILE A 46 23.85 -21.41 -52.86
CA ILE A 46 25.18 -22.03 -53.01
C ILE A 46 25.54 -22.64 -51.65
N ASN A 47 25.54 -23.97 -51.59
CA ASN A 47 25.99 -24.72 -50.44
C ASN A 47 27.51 -24.95 -50.54
N GLN A 48 28.26 -24.39 -49.60
CA GLN A 48 29.70 -24.59 -49.50
C GLN A 48 30.02 -25.78 -48.59
N SER A 49 30.89 -26.70 -49.04
CA SER A 49 31.23 -27.90 -48.24
C SER A 49 31.89 -27.56 -46.90
N ASN A 50 32.68 -26.48 -46.80
CA ASN A 50 33.41 -26.07 -45.61
C ASN A 50 33.11 -24.62 -45.18
N GLY A 51 32.10 -23.96 -45.74
CA GLY A 51 31.72 -22.56 -45.45
C GLY A 51 30.24 -22.39 -45.24
N PRO A 52 29.77 -21.13 -45.03
CA PRO A 52 28.36 -20.81 -44.89
C PRO A 52 27.61 -21.04 -46.21
N THR A 53 26.31 -21.31 -46.13
CA THR A 53 25.44 -21.30 -47.31
C THR A 53 25.25 -19.86 -47.78
N ILE A 54 25.50 -19.58 -49.06
CA ILE A 54 25.24 -18.26 -49.64
C ILE A 54 23.92 -18.28 -50.38
N VAL A 55 23.02 -17.35 -50.05
CA VAL A 55 21.74 -17.11 -50.72
C VAL A 55 21.84 -15.82 -51.51
N HIS A 56 21.89 -15.93 -52.85
CA HIS A 56 21.69 -14.81 -53.74
C HIS A 56 20.19 -14.46 -53.72
N ILE A 57 19.80 -13.52 -52.86
CA ILE A 57 18.40 -13.13 -52.69
C ILE A 57 17.79 -12.63 -54.00
N LYS A 58 16.48 -12.73 -54.13
CA LYS A 58 15.75 -12.18 -55.28
C LYS A 58 15.90 -10.66 -55.38
N GLY A 59 15.76 -10.14 -56.59
CA GLY A 59 15.68 -8.70 -56.81
C GLY A 59 14.60 -8.07 -55.97
N ALA A 60 14.94 -6.91 -55.40
CA ALA A 60 14.01 -6.15 -54.57
C ALA A 60 12.84 -5.57 -55.39
N SER A 61 11.67 -5.46 -54.79
CA SER A 61 10.56 -4.67 -55.33
C SER A 61 10.91 -3.17 -55.37
N ASP A 62 10.08 -2.39 -56.02
CA ASP A 62 10.17 -0.92 -56.02
C ASP A 62 10.10 -0.28 -54.60
N LYS A 63 9.56 -1.02 -53.65
CA LYS A 63 9.51 -0.65 -52.22
C LYS A 63 10.68 -1.22 -51.41
N GLY A 64 11.57 -1.98 -52.04
CA GLY A 64 12.79 -2.53 -51.44
C GLY A 64 12.60 -3.85 -50.73
N VAL A 65 11.62 -4.66 -51.08
CA VAL A 65 11.38 -5.98 -50.48
C VAL A 65 11.91 -7.08 -51.39
N SER A 66 12.88 -7.88 -50.93
CA SER A 66 13.29 -9.14 -51.54
C SER A 66 12.51 -10.30 -50.92
N HIS A 67 11.53 -10.86 -51.64
CA HIS A 67 10.68 -11.96 -51.14
C HIS A 67 11.19 -13.30 -51.63
N ASN A 68 11.80 -14.08 -50.75
CA ASN A 68 12.40 -15.39 -50.98
C ASN A 68 11.52 -16.47 -50.35
N ILE A 69 11.07 -17.45 -51.14
CA ILE A 69 10.19 -18.53 -50.70
C ILE A 69 10.98 -19.82 -50.64
N TYR A 70 10.83 -20.55 -49.56
CA TYR A 70 11.54 -21.80 -49.30
C TYR A 70 10.56 -22.93 -48.96
N SER A 71 10.94 -24.15 -49.32
CA SER A 71 10.34 -25.36 -48.76
C SER A 71 11.06 -25.80 -47.48
N GLN A 72 12.28 -25.32 -47.24
CA GLN A 72 13.05 -25.51 -46.01
C GLN A 72 14.07 -24.39 -45.85
N PHE A 73 14.16 -23.82 -44.65
CA PHE A 73 15.16 -22.83 -44.30
C PHE A 73 15.73 -23.18 -42.92
N ASP A 74 16.80 -23.95 -42.92
CA ASP A 74 17.56 -24.34 -41.75
C ASP A 74 18.96 -23.77 -41.83
N VAL A 75 19.48 -23.27 -40.72
CA VAL A 75 20.82 -22.70 -40.61
C VAL A 75 21.66 -23.60 -39.72
N ASP A 76 22.74 -24.14 -40.23
CA ASP A 76 23.71 -24.90 -39.43
C ASP A 76 24.72 -23.99 -38.74
N GLN A 77 25.67 -24.57 -38.01
CA GLN A 77 26.69 -23.83 -37.26
C GLN A 77 27.62 -22.99 -38.15
N LYS A 78 27.72 -23.26 -39.44
CA LYS A 78 28.51 -22.50 -40.40
C LYS A 78 27.83 -21.20 -40.81
N GLY A 79 26.51 -21.12 -40.64
CA GLY A 79 25.69 -19.93 -40.91
C GLY A 79 25.19 -19.83 -42.34
N VAL A 80 24.46 -18.76 -42.58
CA VAL A 80 23.91 -18.38 -43.90
C VAL A 80 24.25 -16.93 -44.18
N ILE A 81 24.68 -16.65 -45.39
CA ILE A 81 24.89 -15.31 -45.93
C ILE A 81 23.74 -14.97 -46.89
N LEU A 82 22.96 -13.94 -46.57
CA LEU A 82 21.97 -13.36 -47.47
C LEU A 82 22.64 -12.26 -48.27
N ASN A 83 22.96 -12.57 -49.51
CA ASN A 83 23.74 -11.66 -50.36
C ASN A 83 22.90 -10.50 -50.89
N ASN A 84 23.03 -9.33 -50.22
CA ASN A 84 22.39 -8.07 -50.53
C ASN A 84 23.37 -7.04 -51.10
N SER A 85 24.38 -7.49 -51.83
CA SER A 85 25.37 -6.63 -52.47
C SER A 85 25.32 -6.72 -53.97
N THR A 86 25.35 -5.63 -54.69
CA THR A 86 25.45 -5.55 -56.16
C THR A 86 26.88 -5.74 -56.66
N ALA A 87 27.87 -5.58 -55.78
CA ALA A 87 29.30 -5.71 -56.06
C ALA A 87 29.94 -6.75 -55.13
N ASN A 88 31.16 -7.15 -55.44
CA ASN A 88 31.94 -8.00 -54.54
C ASN A 88 32.09 -7.34 -53.20
N THR A 89 31.86 -8.06 -52.11
CA THR A 89 31.87 -7.53 -50.74
C THR A 89 32.51 -8.52 -49.76
N ASN A 90 33.01 -8.03 -48.66
CA ASN A 90 33.53 -8.82 -47.55
C ASN A 90 32.43 -9.16 -46.56
N THR A 91 32.40 -10.38 -46.10
CA THR A 91 31.49 -10.90 -45.08
C THR A 91 32.27 -11.45 -43.90
N THR A 92 31.66 -11.43 -42.72
CA THR A 92 32.25 -12.00 -41.50
C THR A 92 32.33 -13.53 -41.58
N LEU A 93 31.28 -14.18 -42.12
CA LEU A 93 31.17 -15.63 -42.15
C LEU A 93 31.92 -16.27 -43.32
N GLY A 94 31.93 -15.66 -44.50
CA GLY A 94 32.43 -16.27 -45.76
C GLY A 94 33.60 -15.54 -46.41
N GLY A 95 34.16 -14.49 -45.78
CA GLY A 95 35.18 -13.65 -46.40
C GLY A 95 34.63 -12.89 -47.62
N GLN A 96 35.44 -12.78 -48.68
CA GLN A 96 35.03 -12.09 -49.90
C GLN A 96 34.08 -12.95 -50.74
N ILE A 97 32.92 -12.39 -51.08
CA ILE A 97 31.93 -13.03 -51.96
C ILE A 97 31.60 -12.13 -53.15
N ASN A 98 31.16 -12.76 -54.25
CA ASN A 98 30.73 -12.05 -55.45
C ASN A 98 29.41 -11.33 -55.26
N GLY A 99 29.18 -10.23 -55.99
CA GLY A 99 27.93 -9.52 -56.05
C GLY A 99 26.75 -10.41 -56.50
N ASN A 100 25.58 -10.03 -56.09
CA ASN A 100 24.31 -10.71 -56.42
C ASN A 100 23.69 -10.09 -57.71
N LEU A 101 23.76 -10.78 -58.81
CA LEU A 101 23.21 -10.29 -60.07
C LEU A 101 21.69 -10.10 -60.08
N ASN A 102 20.94 -10.74 -59.20
CA ASN A 102 19.49 -10.56 -59.05
C ASN A 102 19.12 -9.14 -58.64
N LEU A 103 20.07 -8.39 -58.05
CA LEU A 103 19.83 -7.02 -57.60
C LEU A 103 20.01 -5.98 -58.72
N ASN A 104 20.40 -6.41 -59.91
CA ASN A 104 20.57 -5.50 -61.07
C ASN A 104 19.23 -5.22 -61.78
N ASN A 105 18.13 -5.39 -61.11
CA ASN A 105 16.78 -5.13 -61.62
C ASN A 105 16.37 -3.65 -61.62
N GLY A 106 17.26 -2.74 -61.26
CA GLY A 106 17.04 -1.30 -61.19
C GLY A 106 16.60 -0.77 -59.82
N ASN A 107 16.27 -1.66 -58.88
CA ASN A 107 15.84 -1.30 -57.54
C ASN A 107 16.97 -1.34 -56.49
N GLY A 108 18.14 -1.93 -56.87
CA GLY A 108 19.28 -2.02 -55.98
C GLY A 108 19.13 -2.99 -54.81
N PRO A 109 19.95 -2.81 -53.74
CA PRO A 109 19.89 -3.65 -52.55
C PRO A 109 18.52 -3.57 -51.84
N ALA A 110 18.12 -4.71 -51.25
CA ALA A 110 16.86 -4.79 -50.49
C ALA A 110 16.98 -4.04 -49.15
N LYS A 111 15.90 -3.36 -48.76
CA LYS A 111 15.69 -2.83 -47.39
C LYS A 111 15.12 -3.90 -46.48
N VAL A 112 14.34 -4.83 -47.02
CA VAL A 112 13.70 -5.92 -46.28
C VAL A 112 13.97 -7.21 -47.04
N ILE A 113 14.54 -8.21 -46.38
CA ILE A 113 14.75 -9.56 -46.89
C ILE A 113 13.78 -10.50 -46.18
N LEU A 114 12.69 -10.83 -46.87
CA LEU A 114 11.67 -11.75 -46.38
C LEU A 114 12.02 -13.17 -46.81
N ASN A 115 12.30 -14.03 -45.82
CA ASN A 115 12.51 -15.47 -46.00
C ASN A 115 11.27 -16.22 -45.51
N GLU A 116 10.38 -16.60 -46.41
CA GLU A 116 9.12 -17.29 -46.10
C GLU A 116 9.24 -18.76 -46.37
N VAL A 117 8.93 -19.59 -45.39
CA VAL A 117 8.84 -21.07 -45.53
C VAL A 117 7.36 -21.43 -45.66
N ASN A 118 6.99 -21.99 -46.82
CA ASN A 118 5.60 -22.34 -47.14
C ASN A 118 5.30 -23.86 -47.06
N SER A 119 6.18 -24.63 -46.43
CA SER A 119 6.00 -26.06 -46.17
C SER A 119 5.52 -26.33 -44.71
N ASN A 120 5.29 -27.62 -44.41
CA ASN A 120 4.98 -28.08 -43.06
C ASN A 120 6.21 -28.40 -42.21
N LYS A 121 7.41 -28.04 -42.66
CA LYS A 121 8.66 -28.27 -41.92
C LYS A 121 8.98 -27.03 -41.06
N ALA A 122 9.19 -27.22 -39.76
CA ALA A 122 9.71 -26.16 -38.90
C ALA A 122 11.17 -25.82 -39.27
N SER A 123 11.56 -24.60 -38.99
CA SER A 123 12.94 -24.12 -39.20
C SER A 123 13.79 -24.28 -37.94
N THR A 124 15.05 -24.74 -38.14
CA THR A 124 16.06 -24.76 -37.09
C THR A 124 17.17 -23.77 -37.45
N LEU A 125 17.37 -22.77 -36.61
CA LEU A 125 18.44 -21.77 -36.76
C LEU A 125 19.55 -22.11 -35.74
N GLY A 126 20.62 -22.76 -36.25
CA GLY A 126 21.76 -23.24 -35.45
C GLY A 126 23.04 -22.43 -35.61
N GLY A 127 23.00 -21.31 -36.33
CA GLY A 127 24.16 -20.45 -36.59
C GLY A 127 23.78 -19.02 -36.93
N MET A 128 24.77 -18.24 -37.36
CA MET A 128 24.59 -16.84 -37.70
C MET A 128 23.96 -16.64 -39.08
N ILE A 129 23.11 -15.66 -39.22
CA ILE A 129 22.57 -15.16 -40.49
C ILE A 129 23.17 -13.77 -40.73
N GLU A 130 23.99 -13.66 -41.80
CA GLU A 130 24.66 -12.40 -42.16
C GLU A 130 24.03 -11.78 -43.40
N VAL A 131 23.75 -10.50 -43.38
CA VAL A 131 23.43 -9.74 -44.61
C VAL A 131 24.72 -9.20 -45.19
N ALA A 132 25.05 -9.63 -46.39
CA ALA A 132 26.21 -9.13 -47.13
C ALA A 132 25.88 -7.80 -47.84
N GLY A 133 26.77 -6.83 -47.78
CA GLY A 133 26.57 -5.49 -48.38
C GLY A 133 25.73 -4.57 -47.51
N ASP A 134 24.70 -3.99 -48.11
CA ASP A 134 23.84 -3.01 -47.38
C ASP A 134 22.97 -3.71 -46.34
N LYS A 135 22.85 -3.05 -45.17
CA LYS A 135 21.99 -3.53 -44.09
C LYS A 135 20.54 -3.67 -44.54
N ALA A 136 19.86 -4.64 -44.02
CA ALA A 136 18.43 -4.85 -44.27
C ALA A 136 17.71 -5.41 -43.02
N GLN A 137 16.42 -5.22 -42.93
CA GLN A 137 15.60 -6.04 -42.05
C GLN A 137 15.57 -7.47 -42.54
N VAL A 138 15.86 -8.43 -41.67
CA VAL A 138 15.74 -9.85 -41.97
C VAL A 138 14.48 -10.40 -41.30
N ILE A 139 13.59 -10.97 -42.13
CA ILE A 139 12.38 -11.67 -41.68
C ILE A 139 12.54 -13.15 -41.96
N VAL A 140 12.36 -13.99 -40.94
CA VAL A 140 12.20 -15.44 -41.10
C VAL A 140 10.78 -15.79 -40.71
N ALA A 141 9.94 -16.17 -41.66
CA ALA A 141 8.54 -16.48 -41.48
C ALA A 141 8.29 -17.96 -41.72
N ASN A 142 7.83 -18.69 -40.68
CA ASN A 142 7.52 -20.12 -40.81
C ASN A 142 6.32 -20.49 -39.90
N ALA A 143 5.15 -20.71 -40.52
CA ALA A 143 3.94 -21.09 -39.80
C ALA A 143 4.01 -22.44 -39.07
N SER A 144 4.99 -23.27 -39.40
CA SER A 144 5.23 -24.56 -38.75
C SER A 144 6.12 -24.47 -37.51
N GLY A 145 6.68 -23.30 -37.24
CA GLY A 145 7.52 -23.04 -36.07
C GLY A 145 8.98 -22.73 -36.40
N ILE A 146 9.66 -22.11 -35.43
CA ILE A 146 11.07 -21.75 -35.52
C ILE A 146 11.74 -22.11 -34.19
N THR A 147 12.89 -22.83 -34.28
CA THR A 147 13.74 -23.09 -33.12
C THR A 147 15.11 -22.44 -33.34
N CYS A 148 15.51 -21.59 -32.42
CA CYS A 148 16.85 -21.00 -32.34
C CYS A 148 17.74 -21.85 -31.42
N ASN A 149 18.78 -22.45 -31.95
CA ASN A 149 19.80 -23.19 -31.22
C ASN A 149 21.15 -22.49 -31.37
N ASN A 150 21.40 -21.46 -30.60
CA ASN A 150 22.58 -20.60 -30.71
C ASN A 150 22.63 -19.85 -32.07
N CYS A 151 21.54 -19.13 -32.36
CA CYS A 151 21.39 -18.36 -33.59
C CYS A 151 21.76 -16.89 -33.36
N GLY A 152 22.04 -16.17 -34.45
CA GLY A 152 22.29 -14.73 -34.38
C GLY A 152 22.21 -14.06 -35.74
N PHE A 153 22.34 -12.73 -35.72
CA PHE A 153 22.17 -11.90 -36.92
C PHE A 153 23.29 -10.86 -36.99
N ILE A 154 23.90 -10.74 -38.18
CA ILE A 154 25.00 -9.83 -38.45
C ILE A 154 24.57 -8.86 -39.56
N ASN A 155 24.88 -7.60 -39.41
CA ASN A 155 24.63 -6.51 -40.37
C ASN A 155 23.14 -6.37 -40.72
N THR A 156 22.25 -6.45 -39.69
CA THR A 156 20.82 -6.25 -39.84
C THR A 156 20.38 -4.93 -39.29
N ASP A 157 19.31 -4.32 -39.85
CA ASP A 157 18.63 -3.15 -39.27
C ASP A 157 17.56 -3.55 -38.26
N ARG A 158 16.92 -4.68 -38.49
CA ARG A 158 15.89 -5.30 -37.65
C ARG A 158 15.84 -6.78 -37.92
N VAL A 159 15.49 -7.55 -36.91
CA VAL A 159 15.24 -8.99 -37.03
C VAL A 159 13.78 -9.27 -36.69
N THR A 160 13.12 -10.09 -37.53
CA THR A 160 11.77 -10.56 -37.22
C THR A 160 11.71 -12.07 -37.39
N LEU A 161 11.49 -12.80 -36.30
CA LEU A 161 11.15 -14.22 -36.32
C LEU A 161 9.63 -14.34 -36.14
N THR A 162 8.95 -14.96 -37.11
CA THR A 162 7.49 -15.05 -37.03
C THR A 162 6.93 -16.40 -37.47
N THR A 163 5.88 -16.86 -36.76
CA THR A 163 5.03 -17.95 -37.24
C THR A 163 3.83 -17.43 -38.02
N GLY A 164 3.70 -16.11 -38.15
CA GLY A 164 2.67 -15.46 -38.95
C GLY A 164 2.96 -15.59 -40.44
N LYS A 165 1.90 -15.85 -41.23
CA LYS A 165 1.98 -15.77 -42.67
C LYS A 165 2.15 -14.28 -43.07
N PRO A 166 3.22 -13.95 -43.82
CA PRO A 166 3.41 -12.58 -44.29
C PRO A 166 2.30 -12.16 -45.26
N ILE A 167 1.82 -10.90 -45.08
CA ILE A 167 0.92 -10.25 -46.03
C ILE A 167 1.74 -9.27 -46.83
N VAL A 168 1.93 -9.59 -48.09
CA VAL A 168 2.72 -8.78 -49.04
C VAL A 168 1.76 -8.20 -50.08
N ALA A 169 1.70 -6.90 -50.21
CA ALA A 169 0.87 -6.21 -51.22
C ALA A 169 1.58 -4.91 -51.65
N GLY A 170 1.46 -4.56 -52.94
CA GLY A 170 2.06 -3.36 -53.48
C GLY A 170 3.59 -3.32 -53.36
N GLY A 171 4.24 -4.49 -53.30
CA GLY A 171 5.70 -4.57 -53.11
C GLY A 171 6.19 -4.35 -51.67
N GLU A 172 5.29 -4.25 -50.67
CA GLU A 172 5.60 -4.04 -49.25
C GLU A 172 5.12 -5.23 -48.41
N VAL A 173 5.79 -5.46 -47.26
CA VAL A 173 5.28 -6.31 -46.18
C VAL A 173 4.35 -5.46 -45.30
N LEU A 174 3.06 -5.79 -45.31
CA LEU A 174 2.08 -5.06 -44.49
C LEU A 174 1.99 -5.56 -43.06
N GLY A 175 2.31 -6.83 -42.84
CA GLY A 175 2.28 -7.47 -41.53
C GLY A 175 2.21 -9.00 -41.62
N TYR A 176 1.83 -9.61 -40.50
CA TYR A 176 1.86 -11.05 -40.28
C TYR A 176 0.54 -11.54 -39.70
N ASN A 177 -0.08 -12.53 -40.31
CA ASN A 177 -1.27 -13.19 -39.82
C ASN A 177 -0.88 -14.45 -39.04
N VAL A 178 -0.88 -14.35 -37.71
CA VAL A 178 -0.49 -15.45 -36.79
C VAL A 178 -1.71 -16.26 -36.40
N GLU A 179 -1.80 -17.50 -36.85
CA GLU A 179 -2.90 -18.42 -36.54
C GLU A 179 -2.42 -19.62 -35.70
N LYS A 180 -1.15 -19.98 -35.81
CA LYS A 180 -0.53 -21.15 -35.18
C LYS A 180 0.97 -20.96 -35.00
N GLY A 181 1.62 -21.99 -34.49
CA GLY A 181 3.08 -22.13 -34.43
C GLY A 181 3.69 -21.53 -33.15
N GLN A 182 4.88 -22.06 -32.85
CA GLN A 182 5.66 -21.69 -31.68
C GLN A 182 7.05 -21.28 -32.09
N ILE A 183 7.62 -20.28 -31.43
CA ILE A 183 9.03 -19.94 -31.50
C ILE A 183 9.70 -20.36 -30.21
N ILE A 184 10.78 -21.13 -30.33
CA ILE A 184 11.58 -21.61 -29.20
C ILE A 184 13.00 -21.05 -29.32
N ILE A 185 13.41 -20.24 -28.35
CA ILE A 185 14.80 -19.85 -28.16
C ILE A 185 15.42 -20.88 -27.20
N ASN A 186 15.96 -21.92 -27.74
CA ASN A 186 16.45 -23.05 -26.95
C ASN A 186 17.84 -22.79 -26.33
N SER A 187 18.66 -22.00 -27.06
CA SER A 187 19.96 -21.51 -26.60
C SER A 187 20.06 -20.01 -26.89
N ARG A 188 21.26 -19.46 -27.00
CA ARG A 188 21.47 -18.02 -27.20
C ARG A 188 20.92 -17.54 -28.56
N LEU A 189 20.21 -16.39 -28.53
CA LEU A 189 19.96 -15.54 -29.71
C LEU A 189 20.70 -14.22 -29.53
N GLN A 190 21.48 -13.81 -30.51
CA GLN A 190 22.26 -12.56 -30.48
C GLN A 190 21.98 -11.71 -31.72
N SER A 191 21.67 -10.40 -31.43
CA SER A 191 21.47 -9.40 -32.48
C SER A 191 21.85 -8.02 -31.93
N ASP A 192 22.53 -7.20 -32.76
CA ASP A 192 22.84 -5.83 -32.42
C ASP A 192 21.71 -4.85 -32.83
N SER A 193 20.63 -5.36 -33.38
CA SER A 193 19.45 -4.60 -33.84
C SER A 193 18.18 -4.94 -33.05
N PRO A 194 17.10 -4.16 -33.20
CA PRO A 194 15.79 -4.52 -32.65
C PRO A 194 15.33 -5.89 -33.16
N THR A 195 14.79 -6.71 -32.26
CA THR A 195 14.41 -8.10 -32.57
C THR A 195 12.95 -8.34 -32.16
N ASP A 196 12.13 -8.75 -33.13
CA ASP A 196 10.73 -9.14 -32.92
C ASP A 196 10.60 -10.65 -32.91
N ILE A 197 9.82 -11.17 -31.98
CA ILE A 197 9.37 -12.56 -31.91
C ILE A 197 7.84 -12.54 -31.97
N ILE A 198 7.27 -12.93 -33.12
CA ILE A 198 5.85 -12.83 -33.40
C ILE A 198 5.30 -14.23 -33.65
N ALA A 199 4.59 -14.79 -32.68
CA ALA A 199 4.13 -16.16 -32.73
C ALA A 199 2.85 -16.38 -31.95
N ARG A 200 2.19 -17.53 -32.13
CA ARG A 200 1.09 -17.88 -31.23
C ARG A 200 1.59 -18.12 -29.79
N SER A 201 2.79 -18.69 -29.65
CA SER A 201 3.49 -18.78 -28.37
C SER A 201 5.00 -18.68 -28.53
N ALA A 202 5.69 -18.13 -27.54
CA ALA A 202 7.13 -18.02 -27.48
C ALA A 202 7.66 -18.65 -26.19
N VAL A 203 8.69 -19.51 -26.32
CA VAL A 203 9.37 -20.17 -25.19
C VAL A 203 10.84 -19.78 -25.21
N ILE A 204 11.30 -19.14 -24.17
CA ILE A 204 12.65 -18.62 -24.01
C ILE A 204 13.39 -19.45 -22.98
N ARG A 205 14.18 -20.42 -23.44
CA ARG A 205 15.00 -21.29 -22.59
C ARG A 205 16.44 -20.82 -22.47
N GLY A 206 16.93 -20.10 -23.48
CA GLY A 206 18.24 -19.47 -23.49
C GLY A 206 18.17 -17.97 -23.48
N ASP A 207 19.31 -17.29 -23.55
CA ASP A 207 19.39 -15.85 -23.48
C ASP A 207 19.15 -15.17 -24.85
N ILE A 208 18.39 -14.11 -24.84
CA ILE A 208 18.23 -13.19 -25.96
C ILE A 208 18.97 -11.89 -25.63
N HIS A 209 19.93 -11.54 -26.48
CA HIS A 209 20.63 -10.25 -26.44
C HIS A 209 20.30 -9.50 -27.73
N ALA A 210 19.65 -8.34 -27.58
CA ALA A 210 19.28 -7.48 -28.70
C ALA A 210 19.25 -6.02 -28.26
N LYS A 211 19.20 -5.09 -29.22
CA LYS A 211 19.03 -3.66 -28.91
C LYS A 211 17.70 -3.40 -28.24
N GLU A 212 16.64 -3.94 -28.81
CA GLU A 212 15.28 -3.97 -28.25
C GLU A 212 14.70 -5.36 -28.49
N ILE A 213 13.86 -5.84 -27.58
CA ILE A 213 13.15 -7.11 -27.72
C ILE A 213 11.65 -6.83 -27.67
N ASN A 214 10.95 -7.31 -28.70
CA ASN A 214 9.50 -7.23 -28.77
C ASN A 214 8.94 -8.64 -29.02
N VAL A 215 8.12 -9.15 -28.09
CA VAL A 215 7.47 -10.46 -28.20
C VAL A 215 5.97 -10.25 -28.27
N VAL A 216 5.36 -10.65 -29.38
CA VAL A 216 3.89 -10.61 -29.56
C VAL A 216 3.36 -12.02 -29.70
N ALA A 217 2.64 -12.47 -28.69
CA ALA A 217 2.09 -13.82 -28.62
C ALA A 217 0.56 -13.83 -28.74
N GLY A 218 0.02 -14.83 -29.40
CA GLY A 218 -1.40 -15.06 -29.61
C GLY A 218 -1.82 -15.10 -31.07
N ASN A 219 -3.10 -15.33 -31.32
CA ASN A 219 -3.68 -15.31 -32.66
C ASN A 219 -3.92 -13.87 -33.07
N ASN A 220 -3.04 -13.30 -33.87
CA ASN A 220 -2.97 -11.88 -34.12
C ASN A 220 -2.68 -11.54 -35.58
N PHE A 221 -3.23 -10.45 -36.05
CA PHE A 221 -2.60 -9.67 -37.09
C PHE A 221 -1.67 -8.64 -36.43
N VAL A 222 -0.40 -8.71 -36.82
CA VAL A 222 0.68 -7.84 -36.35
C VAL A 222 1.23 -7.08 -37.55
N ASP A 223 1.39 -5.75 -37.44
CA ASP A 223 1.91 -4.93 -38.53
C ASP A 223 3.40 -5.20 -38.80
N ALA A 224 3.93 -4.68 -39.90
CA ALA A 224 5.34 -4.84 -40.26
C ALA A 224 6.35 -4.27 -39.26
N LYS A 225 5.89 -3.39 -38.35
CA LYS A 225 6.70 -2.78 -37.29
C LYS A 225 6.66 -3.60 -35.98
N GLY A 226 5.90 -4.69 -35.97
CA GLY A 226 5.77 -5.54 -34.79
C GLY A 226 4.68 -5.10 -33.82
N ASN A 227 3.76 -4.18 -34.19
CA ASN A 227 2.66 -3.78 -33.34
C ASN A 227 1.46 -4.70 -33.52
N TYR A 228 0.85 -5.10 -32.41
CA TYR A 228 -0.44 -5.78 -32.44
C TYR A 228 -1.54 -4.85 -32.99
N ILE A 229 -2.32 -5.33 -33.94
CA ILE A 229 -3.42 -4.58 -34.54
C ILE A 229 -4.77 -5.16 -34.15
N THR A 230 -4.99 -6.48 -34.39
CA THR A 230 -6.25 -7.14 -34.10
C THR A 230 -6.07 -8.63 -33.87
N LYS A 231 -7.07 -9.27 -33.27
CA LYS A 231 -7.14 -10.73 -33.15
C LYS A 231 -7.55 -11.35 -34.47
N VAL A 232 -7.04 -12.54 -34.74
CA VAL A 232 -7.48 -13.37 -35.85
C VAL A 232 -7.97 -14.72 -35.34
N GLN A 233 -8.63 -15.49 -36.25
CA GLN A 233 -9.06 -16.84 -35.93
C GLN A 233 -7.85 -17.77 -35.81
N GLY A 234 -7.68 -18.42 -34.65
CA GLY A 234 -6.60 -19.38 -34.42
C GLY A 234 -6.94 -20.80 -34.85
N VAL A 235 -5.94 -21.56 -35.12
CA VAL A 235 -6.04 -23.00 -35.45
C VAL A 235 -5.71 -23.83 -34.20
N GLY A 236 -6.67 -24.66 -33.75
CA GLY A 236 -6.54 -25.50 -32.57
C GLY A 236 -6.78 -24.76 -31.25
N SER A 237 -6.53 -25.43 -30.11
CA SER A 237 -6.77 -24.91 -28.79
C SER A 237 -5.80 -23.77 -28.42
N ALA A 238 -6.28 -22.81 -27.62
CA ALA A 238 -5.46 -21.75 -27.06
C ALA A 238 -4.31 -22.29 -26.20
N THR A 239 -3.17 -21.64 -26.27
CA THR A 239 -2.04 -21.95 -25.38
C THR A 239 -2.32 -21.38 -23.98
N ARG A 240 -1.94 -22.12 -22.95
CA ARG A 240 -2.11 -21.65 -21.57
C ARG A 240 -1.19 -20.47 -21.24
N ILE A 241 -0.01 -20.43 -21.81
CA ILE A 241 1.00 -19.37 -21.66
C ILE A 241 1.42 -18.91 -23.05
N GLY A 242 1.31 -17.62 -23.30
CA GLY A 242 1.71 -17.02 -24.56
C GLY A 242 3.23 -16.77 -24.62
N VAL A 243 3.81 -16.24 -23.53
CA VAL A 243 5.25 -16.00 -23.40
C VAL A 243 5.76 -16.70 -22.15
N ASP A 244 6.66 -17.66 -22.32
CA ASP A 244 7.27 -18.43 -21.23
C ASP A 244 8.80 -18.23 -21.22
N VAL A 245 9.30 -17.55 -20.17
CA VAL A 245 10.74 -17.39 -19.91
C VAL A 245 11.13 -18.39 -18.85
N ALA A 246 11.84 -19.43 -19.26
CA ALA A 246 12.29 -20.52 -18.38
C ALA A 246 13.39 -20.03 -17.40
N ALA A 247 13.66 -20.83 -16.38
CA ALA A 247 14.61 -20.45 -15.31
C ALA A 247 16.04 -20.16 -15.79
N MET A 248 16.48 -20.80 -16.86
CA MET A 248 17.78 -20.55 -17.50
C MET A 248 17.70 -19.54 -18.64
N GLY A 249 16.51 -19.07 -19.01
CA GLY A 249 16.30 -18.10 -20.07
C GLY A 249 16.39 -16.67 -19.58
N GLY A 250 16.72 -15.77 -20.49
CA GLY A 250 16.77 -14.35 -20.19
C GLY A 250 16.57 -13.47 -21.41
N MET A 251 16.17 -12.24 -21.18
CA MET A 251 16.08 -11.18 -22.18
C MET A 251 16.89 -9.98 -21.70
N TYR A 252 17.82 -9.54 -22.52
CA TYR A 252 18.77 -8.47 -22.21
C TYR A 252 18.73 -7.44 -23.35
N ALA A 253 18.15 -6.28 -23.10
CA ALA A 253 17.95 -5.24 -24.11
C ALA A 253 17.82 -3.85 -23.46
N ASP A 254 17.87 -2.78 -24.25
CA ASP A 254 17.49 -1.47 -23.72
C ASP A 254 16.00 -1.42 -23.41
N LYS A 255 15.16 -2.02 -24.27
CA LYS A 255 13.71 -2.08 -24.08
C LYS A 255 13.19 -3.51 -24.29
N ILE A 256 12.31 -3.98 -23.40
CA ILE A 256 11.63 -5.26 -23.49
C ILE A 256 10.13 -5.02 -23.51
N THR A 257 9.47 -5.51 -24.56
CA THR A 257 8.01 -5.46 -24.68
C THR A 257 7.45 -6.87 -24.85
N LEU A 258 6.50 -7.27 -23.99
CA LEU A 258 5.83 -8.56 -24.03
C LEU A 258 4.33 -8.33 -24.16
N VAL A 259 3.74 -8.82 -25.24
CA VAL A 259 2.30 -8.72 -25.52
C VAL A 259 1.71 -10.13 -25.63
N SER A 260 0.66 -10.42 -24.85
CA SER A 260 -0.08 -11.68 -24.93
C SER A 260 -1.57 -11.39 -25.07
N THR A 261 -2.14 -11.70 -26.22
CA THR A 261 -3.46 -11.20 -26.64
C THR A 261 -4.56 -12.25 -26.65
N GLU A 262 -4.22 -13.54 -26.71
CA GLU A 262 -5.20 -14.63 -26.72
C GLU A 262 -5.83 -14.76 -25.32
N SER A 263 -7.16 -14.94 -25.27
CA SER A 263 -7.89 -14.98 -24.00
C SER A 263 -7.38 -16.13 -23.11
N GLY A 264 -7.07 -15.82 -21.87
CA GLY A 264 -6.55 -16.77 -20.88
C GLY A 264 -5.07 -17.09 -21.01
N THR A 265 -4.40 -16.67 -22.09
CA THR A 265 -2.94 -16.81 -22.17
C THR A 265 -2.24 -15.73 -21.35
N GLY A 266 -1.14 -16.08 -20.73
CA GLY A 266 -0.38 -15.21 -19.85
C GLY A 266 1.08 -15.08 -20.23
N VAL A 267 1.82 -14.41 -19.34
CA VAL A 267 3.28 -14.31 -19.38
C VAL A 267 3.82 -15.00 -18.12
N SER A 268 4.73 -15.94 -18.30
CA SER A 268 5.45 -16.62 -17.22
C SER A 268 6.92 -16.20 -17.26
N ASN A 269 7.44 -15.66 -16.17
CA ASN A 269 8.86 -15.34 -16.03
C ASN A 269 9.46 -16.07 -14.83
N ASN A 270 10.28 -17.06 -15.13
CA ASN A 270 11.14 -17.76 -14.18
C ASN A 270 12.63 -17.41 -14.37
N GLY A 271 12.97 -16.66 -15.44
CA GLY A 271 14.32 -16.23 -15.80
C GLY A 271 14.55 -14.73 -15.57
N ASN A 272 15.38 -14.12 -16.41
CA ASN A 272 15.75 -12.72 -16.27
C ASN A 272 15.14 -11.85 -17.37
N LEU A 273 14.49 -10.76 -17.00
CA LEU A 273 14.14 -9.64 -17.88
C LEU A 273 14.94 -8.43 -17.42
N ILE A 274 16.00 -8.10 -18.12
CA ILE A 274 16.93 -7.03 -17.78
C ILE A 274 16.88 -5.97 -18.87
N ALA A 275 16.31 -4.83 -18.53
CA ALA A 275 16.14 -3.73 -19.48
C ALA A 275 16.98 -2.50 -19.10
N GLY A 276 17.40 -1.76 -20.13
CA GLY A 276 18.02 -0.44 -20.01
C GLY A 276 16.99 0.66 -19.71
N THR A 277 17.24 1.84 -20.25
CA THR A 277 16.41 3.04 -20.05
C THR A 277 15.04 2.94 -20.74
N GLY A 278 14.92 2.13 -21.78
CA GLY A 278 13.63 1.84 -22.45
C GLY A 278 12.65 1.03 -21.62
N GLY A 279 13.12 0.35 -20.57
CA GLY A 279 12.30 -0.30 -19.56
C GLY A 279 11.66 -1.61 -19.99
N VAL A 280 10.74 -2.12 -19.15
CA VAL A 280 9.96 -3.33 -19.38
C VAL A 280 8.49 -2.97 -19.49
N ASN A 281 7.85 -3.41 -20.59
CA ASN A 281 6.42 -3.24 -20.81
C ASN A 281 5.76 -4.61 -21.05
N ILE A 282 4.77 -4.95 -20.25
CA ILE A 282 3.99 -6.19 -20.38
C ILE A 282 2.51 -5.83 -20.52
N ASP A 283 1.89 -6.24 -21.63
CA ASP A 283 0.43 -6.16 -21.83
C ASP A 283 -0.11 -7.58 -22.10
N SER A 284 -0.82 -8.13 -21.12
CA SER A 284 -1.32 -9.49 -21.15
C SER A 284 -2.82 -9.56 -20.87
N THR A 285 -3.58 -10.21 -21.73
CA THR A 285 -4.98 -10.55 -21.45
C THR A 285 -5.14 -11.66 -20.42
N GLY A 286 -4.07 -12.40 -20.12
CA GLY A 286 -4.00 -13.43 -19.09
C GLY A 286 -3.27 -12.98 -17.83
N LEU A 287 -2.89 -13.94 -17.01
CA LEU A 287 -2.13 -13.71 -15.77
C LEU A 287 -0.65 -13.50 -16.09
N VAL A 288 0.01 -12.68 -15.29
CA VAL A 288 1.47 -12.56 -15.27
C VAL A 288 2.01 -13.26 -14.02
N TYR A 289 2.92 -14.21 -14.25
CA TYR A 289 3.64 -14.94 -13.21
C TYR A 289 5.10 -14.53 -13.20
N ASN A 290 5.61 -14.06 -12.05
CA ASN A 290 7.03 -13.80 -11.79
C ASN A 290 7.43 -14.59 -10.54
N GLN A 291 7.71 -15.89 -10.70
CA GLN A 291 7.84 -16.80 -9.55
C GLN A 291 9.27 -16.99 -9.06
N ALA A 292 10.24 -17.14 -9.96
CA ALA A 292 11.65 -17.24 -9.64
C ALA A 292 12.50 -16.20 -10.39
N GLY A 293 11.87 -15.47 -11.30
CA GLY A 293 12.52 -14.57 -12.23
C GLY A 293 12.84 -13.19 -11.65
N LYS A 294 13.68 -12.47 -12.37
CA LYS A 294 13.97 -11.06 -12.08
C LYS A 294 13.45 -10.20 -13.21
N MET A 295 12.73 -9.15 -12.87
CA MET A 295 12.40 -8.06 -13.78
C MET A 295 13.11 -6.80 -13.28
N ASN A 296 14.19 -6.41 -13.96
CA ASN A 296 14.97 -5.24 -13.61
C ASN A 296 15.02 -4.27 -14.78
N ALA A 297 14.82 -2.99 -14.52
CA ALA A 297 14.94 -1.94 -15.53
C ALA A 297 15.69 -0.71 -14.99
N ASN A 298 16.53 -0.11 -15.81
CA ASN A 298 17.04 1.23 -15.55
C ASN A 298 15.96 2.31 -15.81
N GLY A 299 15.04 2.04 -16.74
CA GLY A 299 13.84 2.85 -16.97
C GLY A 299 12.67 2.40 -16.11
N ASN A 300 11.46 2.52 -16.68
CA ASN A 300 10.20 2.18 -16.03
C ASN A 300 9.85 0.69 -16.21
N ILE A 301 9.00 0.17 -15.31
CA ILE A 301 8.33 -1.11 -15.50
C ILE A 301 6.82 -0.87 -15.51
N ASN A 302 6.17 -1.26 -16.61
CA ASN A 302 4.74 -1.17 -16.80
C ASN A 302 4.17 -2.58 -17.02
N ILE A 303 3.21 -2.98 -16.19
CA ILE A 303 2.54 -4.29 -16.31
C ILE A 303 1.04 -4.06 -16.32
N LYS A 304 0.40 -4.43 -17.41
CA LYS A 304 -1.05 -4.50 -17.54
C LYS A 304 -1.44 -5.95 -17.78
N SER A 305 -2.27 -6.50 -16.91
CA SER A 305 -2.62 -7.93 -16.96
C SER A 305 -3.97 -8.19 -16.32
N ASN A 306 -4.51 -9.40 -16.53
CA ASN A 306 -5.71 -9.83 -15.82
C ASN A 306 -5.46 -10.05 -14.31
N GLY A 307 -4.22 -10.31 -13.92
CA GLY A 307 -3.73 -10.44 -12.54
C GLY A 307 -2.22 -10.66 -12.52
N LEU A 308 -1.58 -10.41 -11.38
CA LEU A 308 -0.13 -10.61 -11.18
C LEU A 308 0.13 -11.51 -9.97
N TYR A 309 0.99 -12.50 -10.16
CA TYR A 309 1.56 -13.32 -9.08
C TYR A 309 3.08 -13.13 -9.05
N ASN A 310 3.57 -12.35 -8.10
CA ASN A 310 4.99 -12.09 -7.89
C ASN A 310 5.47 -12.71 -6.58
N THR A 311 6.31 -13.72 -6.64
CA THR A 311 7.03 -14.28 -5.49
C THR A 311 8.54 -14.00 -5.58
N ALA A 312 8.96 -13.20 -6.54
CA ALA A 312 10.34 -12.87 -6.85
C ALA A 312 10.55 -11.34 -6.90
N THR A 313 11.35 -10.84 -7.82
CA THR A 313 11.79 -9.44 -7.84
C THR A 313 11.29 -8.69 -9.07
N ILE A 314 10.65 -7.53 -8.84
CA ILE A 314 10.31 -6.50 -9.84
C ILE A 314 10.92 -5.18 -9.35
N VAL A 315 11.95 -4.66 -10.04
CA VAL A 315 12.68 -3.47 -9.63
C VAL A 315 12.93 -2.54 -10.82
N ALA A 316 12.52 -1.31 -10.70
CA ALA A 316 12.83 -0.24 -11.65
C ALA A 316 13.67 0.86 -10.97
N ASN A 317 14.57 1.50 -11.71
CA ASN A 317 15.16 2.76 -11.26
C ASN A 317 14.23 3.95 -11.56
N GLY A 318 13.36 3.83 -12.59
CA GLY A 318 12.25 4.73 -12.87
C GLY A 318 10.98 4.37 -12.11
N ASP A 319 9.81 4.66 -12.70
CA ASP A 319 8.50 4.37 -12.15
C ASP A 319 8.13 2.87 -12.30
N VAL A 320 7.25 2.40 -11.41
CA VAL A 320 6.59 1.10 -11.54
C VAL A 320 5.08 1.33 -11.59
N ASP A 321 4.44 0.93 -12.68
CA ASP A 321 2.98 0.95 -12.84
C ASP A 321 2.47 -0.46 -13.10
N ILE A 322 1.67 -1.02 -12.18
CA ILE A 322 1.11 -2.36 -12.28
C ILE A 322 -0.40 -2.29 -12.18
N ASN A 323 -1.08 -2.72 -13.23
CA ASN A 323 -2.53 -2.81 -13.29
C ASN A 323 -2.97 -4.27 -13.51
N ALA A 324 -3.36 -4.93 -12.42
CA ALA A 324 -3.95 -6.27 -12.39
C ALA A 324 -5.49 -6.18 -12.53
N GLN A 325 -5.96 -5.84 -13.70
CA GLN A 325 -7.30 -5.36 -14.05
C GLN A 325 -8.45 -6.04 -13.33
N ASN A 326 -8.59 -7.36 -13.44
CA ASN A 326 -9.79 -8.07 -13.00
C ASN A 326 -9.56 -9.06 -11.85
N SER A 327 -8.31 -9.24 -11.43
CA SER A 327 -7.94 -10.25 -10.44
C SER A 327 -6.96 -9.69 -9.40
N VAL A 328 -6.33 -10.57 -8.65
CA VAL A 328 -5.40 -10.22 -7.58
C VAL A 328 -4.05 -9.70 -8.10
N LEU A 329 -3.50 -8.74 -7.37
CA LEU A 329 -2.08 -8.43 -7.38
C LEU A 329 -1.45 -9.08 -6.15
N SER A 330 -0.84 -10.24 -6.35
CA SER A 330 -0.17 -11.00 -5.28
C SER A 330 1.33 -10.71 -5.31
N ASN A 331 1.85 -10.19 -4.21
CA ASN A 331 3.29 -9.98 -3.95
C ASN A 331 3.74 -10.77 -2.71
N VAL A 332 3.17 -11.94 -2.51
CA VAL A 332 3.48 -12.80 -1.35
C VAL A 332 4.93 -13.25 -1.39
N ASN A 333 5.70 -12.90 -0.37
CA ASN A 333 7.16 -13.10 -0.29
C ASN A 333 7.97 -12.43 -1.42
N GLY A 334 7.33 -11.62 -2.26
CA GLY A 334 7.95 -10.96 -3.40
C GLY A 334 8.43 -9.54 -3.09
N GLN A 335 9.10 -8.93 -4.06
CA GLN A 335 9.56 -7.55 -4.00
C GLN A 335 9.08 -6.76 -5.22
N ILE A 336 8.46 -5.62 -5.00
CA ILE A 336 8.12 -4.62 -6.02
C ILE A 336 8.73 -3.30 -5.58
N LYS A 337 9.68 -2.77 -6.35
CA LYS A 337 10.41 -1.56 -5.96
C LYS A 337 10.56 -0.57 -7.11
N SER A 338 10.39 0.70 -6.79
CA SER A 338 10.84 1.84 -7.59
C SER A 338 11.95 2.56 -6.82
N ASN A 339 13.19 2.47 -7.30
CA ASN A 339 14.36 3.00 -6.60
C ASN A 339 14.54 4.51 -6.77
N GLY A 340 13.97 5.11 -7.80
CA GLY A 340 14.10 6.55 -8.08
C GLY A 340 12.76 7.27 -8.30
N GLY A 341 11.72 6.55 -8.71
CA GLY A 341 10.42 7.10 -9.13
C GLY A 341 9.27 6.79 -8.20
N ASN A 342 8.08 6.85 -8.80
CA ASN A 342 6.80 6.57 -8.19
C ASN A 342 6.42 5.08 -8.34
N LEU A 343 5.44 4.66 -7.54
CA LEU A 343 4.88 3.33 -7.64
C LEU A 343 3.35 3.41 -7.66
N LYS A 344 2.73 2.79 -8.67
CA LYS A 344 1.28 2.73 -8.80
C LYS A 344 0.83 1.29 -8.94
N LEU A 345 -0.10 0.88 -8.09
CA LEU A 345 -0.69 -0.44 -8.09
C LEU A 345 -2.22 -0.34 -8.21
N ALA A 346 -2.79 -1.09 -9.12
CA ALA A 346 -4.23 -1.22 -9.27
C ALA A 346 -4.64 -2.69 -9.36
N SER A 347 -5.73 -3.05 -8.68
CA SER A 347 -6.35 -4.38 -8.73
C SER A 347 -7.83 -4.27 -8.43
N ALA A 348 -8.68 -4.96 -9.17
CA ALA A 348 -10.11 -4.95 -8.88
C ALA A 348 -10.47 -5.69 -7.59
N THR A 349 -9.68 -6.67 -7.17
CA THR A 349 -10.01 -7.54 -6.03
C THR A 349 -9.14 -7.30 -4.81
N SER A 350 -7.83 -7.50 -4.91
CA SER A 350 -6.94 -7.29 -3.77
C SER A 350 -5.48 -7.08 -4.15
N VAL A 351 -4.78 -6.32 -3.32
CA VAL A 351 -3.32 -6.31 -3.23
C VAL A 351 -2.92 -7.16 -2.02
N ASP A 352 -2.33 -8.33 -2.30
CA ASP A 352 -1.85 -9.26 -1.27
C ASP A 352 -0.34 -9.13 -1.13
N ASN A 353 0.11 -8.50 -0.06
CA ASN A 353 1.52 -8.24 0.25
C ASN A 353 1.99 -9.00 1.49
N ARG A 354 1.48 -10.20 1.73
CA ARG A 354 1.91 -11.02 2.87
C ARG A 354 3.40 -11.34 2.78
N SER A 355 4.15 -10.94 3.81
CA SER A 355 5.62 -11.07 3.87
C SER A 355 6.33 -10.48 2.64
N GLY A 356 5.68 -9.62 1.89
CA GLY A 356 6.20 -8.97 0.69
C GLY A 356 6.69 -7.55 0.95
N ILE A 357 7.43 -7.01 0.00
CA ILE A 357 7.99 -5.67 0.02
C ILE A 357 7.44 -4.86 -1.16
N ILE A 358 6.79 -3.74 -0.89
CA ILE A 358 6.34 -2.76 -1.87
C ILE A 358 6.94 -1.42 -1.48
N HIS A 359 7.99 -0.98 -2.18
CA HIS A 359 8.70 0.25 -1.84
C HIS A 359 8.81 1.21 -3.03
N ALA A 360 8.65 2.50 -2.76
CA ALA A 360 8.94 3.57 -3.71
C ALA A 360 9.89 4.61 -3.12
N GLN A 361 10.68 5.24 -3.96
CA GLN A 361 11.50 6.38 -3.54
C GLN A 361 10.64 7.62 -3.39
N GLN A 362 9.71 7.84 -4.32
CA GLN A 362 8.79 8.96 -4.37
C GLN A 362 7.37 8.51 -3.96
N ASP A 363 6.34 9.03 -4.60
CA ASP A 363 4.96 8.78 -4.25
C ASP A 363 4.49 7.35 -4.56
N MET A 364 3.54 6.87 -3.76
CA MET A 364 2.90 5.58 -3.95
C MET A 364 1.37 5.72 -3.96
N ASN A 365 0.74 5.15 -4.99
CA ASN A 365 -0.71 5.11 -5.12
C ASN A 365 -1.18 3.65 -5.23
N ILE A 366 -2.09 3.23 -4.36
CA ILE A 366 -2.69 1.89 -4.37
C ILE A 366 -4.21 2.03 -4.47
N ALA A 367 -4.80 1.45 -5.52
CA ALA A 367 -6.23 1.40 -5.73
C ALA A 367 -6.69 -0.05 -5.86
N THR A 368 -7.60 -0.50 -4.95
CA THR A 368 -8.02 -1.91 -4.91
C THR A 368 -9.32 -2.08 -4.12
N ALA A 369 -9.91 -3.28 -4.13
CA ALA A 369 -10.97 -3.58 -3.17
C ALA A 369 -10.41 -3.87 -1.77
N ASN A 370 -9.38 -4.71 -1.65
CA ASN A 370 -8.80 -5.06 -0.35
C ASN A 370 -7.27 -5.01 -0.36
N ILE A 371 -6.69 -4.80 0.83
CA ILE A 371 -5.25 -4.93 1.05
C ILE A 371 -5.01 -5.94 2.19
N VAL A 372 -4.11 -6.88 1.94
CA VAL A 372 -3.59 -7.79 2.97
C VAL A 372 -2.09 -7.55 3.10
N ASN A 373 -1.67 -6.88 4.16
CA ASN A 373 -0.26 -6.54 4.44
C ASN A 373 0.25 -7.23 5.71
N THR A 374 -0.14 -8.50 5.91
CA THR A 374 0.32 -9.27 7.08
C THR A 374 1.81 -9.54 6.97
N ASN A 375 2.58 -9.11 7.98
CA ASN A 375 4.03 -9.24 8.00
C ASN A 375 4.73 -8.61 6.79
N GLY A 376 4.05 -7.72 6.07
CA GLY A 376 4.54 -7.05 4.87
C GLY A 376 5.02 -5.62 5.12
N SER A 377 5.68 -5.05 4.12
CA SER A 377 6.15 -3.66 4.11
C SER A 377 5.58 -2.93 2.89
N ILE A 378 4.89 -1.82 3.16
CA ILE A 378 4.48 -0.83 2.16
C ILE A 378 5.10 0.50 2.57
N LYS A 379 6.08 1.00 1.78
CA LYS A 379 6.91 2.12 2.23
C LYS A 379 7.27 3.09 1.10
N THR A 380 7.25 4.38 1.42
CA THR A 380 7.94 5.39 0.62
C THR A 380 9.09 6.00 1.42
N ASN A 381 10.20 6.34 0.73
CA ASN A 381 11.34 6.95 1.41
C ASN A 381 11.15 8.46 1.60
N ARG A 382 10.62 9.16 0.59
CA ARG A 382 10.43 10.62 0.60
C ARG A 382 8.99 11.03 0.30
N GLY A 383 8.30 10.28 -0.56
CA GLY A 383 6.98 10.62 -1.08
C GLY A 383 5.83 10.28 -0.16
N ASN A 384 4.65 10.59 -0.63
CA ASN A 384 3.38 10.30 0.03
C ASN A 384 2.92 8.87 -0.27
N ILE A 385 2.05 8.34 0.58
CA ILE A 385 1.30 7.12 0.29
C ILE A 385 -0.19 7.48 0.26
N ALA A 386 -0.84 7.21 -0.87
CA ALA A 386 -2.28 7.30 -1.01
C ALA A 386 -2.86 5.91 -1.28
N ILE A 387 -3.74 5.46 -0.40
CA ILE A 387 -4.42 4.17 -0.49
C ILE A 387 -5.92 4.41 -0.59
N ARG A 388 -6.52 3.87 -1.64
CA ARG A 388 -7.97 3.76 -1.78
C ARG A 388 -8.36 2.31 -1.88
N ALA A 389 -9.00 1.81 -0.83
CA ALA A 389 -9.51 0.44 -0.76
C ALA A 389 -11.01 0.46 -0.51
N THR A 390 -11.82 -0.05 -1.45
CA THR A 390 -13.29 -0.01 -1.31
C THR A 390 -13.82 -0.95 -0.24
N GLY A 391 -13.04 -1.90 0.23
CA GLY A 391 -13.34 -2.87 1.28
C GLY A 391 -12.43 -2.73 2.49
N LYS A 392 -11.62 -3.73 2.77
CA LYS A 392 -10.82 -3.84 4.00
C LYS A 392 -9.32 -3.66 3.76
N ILE A 393 -8.65 -3.01 4.69
CA ILE A 393 -7.20 -3.01 4.83
C ILE A 393 -6.83 -3.80 6.09
N ASP A 394 -6.12 -4.91 5.91
CA ASP A 394 -5.50 -5.71 6.97
C ASP A 394 -4.00 -5.41 7.03
N ASN A 395 -3.60 -4.53 7.93
CA ASN A 395 -2.19 -4.22 8.22
C ASN A 395 -1.77 -4.92 9.50
N ASN A 396 -1.53 -6.23 9.40
CA ASN A 396 -1.30 -7.09 10.53
C ASN A 396 0.17 -7.56 10.56
N TYR A 397 0.70 -7.67 11.77
CA TYR A 397 2.05 -8.13 12.01
C TYR A 397 2.03 -9.46 12.78
N THR A 398 2.67 -10.47 12.26
CA THR A 398 2.93 -11.71 12.99
C THR A 398 4.44 -11.87 13.20
N LEU A 399 4.86 -12.12 14.43
CA LEU A 399 6.28 -12.23 14.85
C LEU A 399 7.04 -13.42 14.23
N ARG A 400 6.46 -14.17 13.32
CA ARG A 400 6.96 -15.49 12.91
C ARG A 400 7.88 -15.53 11.68
N ASN A 401 8.07 -14.44 10.94
CA ASN A 401 8.94 -14.44 9.75
C ASN A 401 9.99 -13.33 9.79
N ASN A 402 11.26 -13.72 9.79
CA ASN A 402 12.42 -12.84 9.88
C ASN A 402 12.87 -12.23 8.55
N VAL A 403 12.06 -12.28 7.50
CA VAL A 403 12.46 -11.83 6.14
C VAL A 403 12.51 -10.31 6.00
N ILE A 404 11.68 -9.60 6.76
CA ILE A 404 11.63 -8.13 6.73
C ILE A 404 11.98 -7.61 8.13
N ASN A 405 12.87 -6.60 8.20
CA ASN A 405 13.20 -5.95 9.47
C ASN A 405 11.91 -5.42 10.13
N VAL A 406 11.75 -5.67 11.42
CA VAL A 406 10.59 -5.26 12.23
C VAL A 406 10.31 -3.77 12.09
N ASP A 407 11.35 -2.93 12.03
CA ASP A 407 11.24 -1.47 11.92
C ASP A 407 10.75 -0.99 10.55
N GLU A 408 10.73 -1.87 9.55
CA GLU A 408 10.27 -1.55 8.19
C GLU A 408 8.88 -2.07 7.87
N ARG A 409 8.30 -2.91 8.72
CA ARG A 409 6.97 -3.51 8.51
C ARG A 409 5.85 -2.51 8.72
N GLY A 410 4.71 -2.78 8.07
CA GLY A 410 3.53 -1.91 8.11
C GLY A 410 3.44 -0.98 6.92
N ILE A 411 2.72 0.13 7.08
CA ILE A 411 2.52 1.14 6.05
C ILE A 411 3.20 2.43 6.51
N ARG A 412 4.26 2.83 5.82
CA ARG A 412 5.13 3.92 6.25
C ARG A 412 5.41 4.92 5.13
N ALA A 413 4.82 6.09 5.22
CA ALA A 413 5.10 7.19 4.29
C ALA A 413 6.28 8.04 4.79
N GLY A 414 7.22 8.36 3.89
CA GLY A 414 8.22 9.39 4.14
C GLY A 414 7.62 10.79 4.15
N GLY A 415 6.60 11.00 3.32
CA GLY A 415 5.70 12.16 3.28
C GLY A 415 4.40 11.91 4.06
N ASP A 416 3.27 12.28 3.47
CA ASP A 416 1.96 12.15 4.06
C ASP A 416 1.35 10.78 3.77
N LEU A 417 0.56 10.25 4.70
CA LEU A 417 -0.19 9.01 4.55
C LEU A 417 -1.69 9.32 4.49
N SER A 418 -2.33 8.96 3.39
CA SER A 418 -3.77 9.05 3.20
C SER A 418 -4.38 7.67 2.97
N ILE A 419 -5.37 7.32 3.75
CA ILE A 419 -6.11 6.05 3.66
C ILE A 419 -7.60 6.35 3.55
N ASP A 420 -8.23 5.82 2.50
CA ASP A 420 -9.67 5.81 2.28
C ASP A 420 -10.11 4.35 2.14
N THR A 421 -10.95 3.86 3.07
CA THR A 421 -11.34 2.44 3.15
C THR A 421 -12.68 2.26 3.86
N THR A 422 -13.29 1.08 3.75
CA THR A 422 -14.43 0.75 4.59
C THR A 422 -13.98 0.36 6.00
N THR A 423 -12.96 -0.48 6.12
CA THR A 423 -12.44 -0.97 7.40
C THR A 423 -10.93 -0.97 7.40
N LEU A 424 -10.34 -0.40 8.42
CA LEU A 424 -8.90 -0.46 8.68
C LEU A 424 -8.62 -1.29 9.93
N ALA A 425 -7.94 -2.41 9.76
CA ALA A 425 -7.40 -3.21 10.86
C ALA A 425 -5.88 -3.04 10.92
N ASN A 426 -5.40 -2.38 11.95
CA ASN A 426 -3.98 -2.21 12.29
C ASN A 426 -3.71 -3.00 13.55
N ASN A 427 -3.22 -4.23 13.41
CA ASN A 427 -3.04 -5.16 14.53
C ASN A 427 -1.56 -5.54 14.67
N ASN A 428 -0.96 -5.20 15.80
CA ASN A 428 0.47 -5.37 16.06
C ASN A 428 1.33 -4.85 14.90
N SER A 429 1.02 -3.66 14.40
CA SER A 429 1.62 -3.07 13.20
C SER A 429 1.72 -1.56 13.30
N THR A 430 2.37 -0.93 12.34
CA THR A 430 2.59 0.52 12.33
C THR A 430 2.00 1.16 11.08
N LEU A 431 1.32 2.28 11.29
CA LEU A 431 1.02 3.29 10.29
C LEU A 431 1.85 4.53 10.62
N SER A 432 2.61 5.06 9.68
CA SER A 432 3.38 6.29 9.94
C SER A 432 3.46 7.23 8.75
N GLY A 433 3.58 8.52 9.05
CA GLY A 433 3.70 9.58 8.04
C GLY A 433 4.07 10.93 8.66
N ARG A 434 4.23 11.93 7.80
CA ARG A 434 4.38 13.33 8.22
C ARG A 434 3.04 13.85 8.75
N ASP A 435 1.99 13.79 7.92
CA ASP A 435 0.59 13.92 8.29
C ASP A 435 -0.12 12.59 7.99
N ILE A 436 -1.12 12.26 8.78
CA ILE A 436 -1.93 11.05 8.58
C ILE A 436 -3.39 11.45 8.48
N THR A 437 -4.04 11.04 7.39
CA THR A 437 -5.48 11.15 7.18
C THR A 437 -6.07 9.77 6.98
N ILE A 438 -7.04 9.38 7.79
CA ILE A 438 -7.73 8.10 7.71
C ILE A 438 -9.23 8.36 7.62
N ASN A 439 -9.83 8.00 6.49
CA ASN A 439 -11.26 7.97 6.26
C ASN A 439 -11.70 6.50 6.20
N ALA A 440 -12.26 5.99 7.29
CA ALA A 440 -12.77 4.62 7.35
C ALA A 440 -14.29 4.65 7.53
N HIS A 441 -15.01 4.22 6.49
CA HIS A 441 -16.48 4.36 6.46
C HIS A 441 -17.21 3.45 7.45
N ASN A 442 -16.49 2.60 8.20
CA ASN A 442 -17.05 1.73 9.25
C ASN A 442 -16.17 1.78 10.51
N ILE A 443 -14.99 1.17 10.49
CA ILE A 443 -14.16 1.01 11.68
C ILE A 443 -12.69 1.23 11.43
N VAL A 444 -12.04 1.93 12.37
CA VAL A 444 -10.59 1.91 12.58
C VAL A 444 -10.31 1.08 13.84
N ALA A 445 -9.67 -0.07 13.66
CA ALA A 445 -9.20 -0.92 14.75
C ALA A 445 -7.66 -0.81 14.84
N ASN A 446 -7.16 -0.24 15.94
CA ASN A 446 -5.74 -0.10 16.26
C ASN A 446 -5.47 -0.91 17.53
N ASP A 447 -5.07 -2.17 17.36
CA ASP A 447 -5.10 -3.17 18.43
C ASP A 447 -3.74 -3.83 18.65
N ASN A 448 -3.53 -4.39 19.85
CA ASN A 448 -2.39 -5.27 20.18
C ASN A 448 -1.01 -4.63 19.96
N SER A 449 -0.74 -3.53 20.66
CA SER A 449 0.53 -2.78 20.59
C SER A 449 0.80 -2.12 19.23
N SER A 450 -0.26 -1.87 18.46
CA SER A 450 -0.17 -1.14 17.20
C SER A 450 0.12 0.33 17.39
N GLN A 451 0.60 0.96 16.32
CA GLN A 451 0.97 2.36 16.35
C GLN A 451 0.42 3.10 15.13
N ILE A 452 -0.14 4.28 15.36
CA ILE A 452 -0.44 5.30 14.33
C ILE A 452 0.37 6.54 14.70
N LEU A 453 1.43 6.81 13.93
CA LEU A 453 2.44 7.80 14.29
C LEU A 453 2.58 8.89 13.24
N ALA A 454 2.18 10.10 13.55
CA ALA A 454 2.40 11.26 12.69
C ALA A 454 3.48 12.19 13.28
N LYS A 455 4.31 12.77 12.41
CA LYS A 455 5.23 13.84 12.81
C LYS A 455 4.49 15.13 13.14
N ARG A 456 3.40 15.41 12.40
CA ARG A 456 2.60 16.64 12.56
C ARG A 456 1.16 16.32 12.96
N LYS A 457 0.27 16.09 12.02
CA LYS A 457 -1.18 16.07 12.23
C LYS A 457 -1.73 14.64 12.03
N ILE A 458 -2.77 14.30 12.80
CA ILE A 458 -3.61 13.12 12.59
C ILE A 458 -5.05 13.59 12.43
N ASP A 459 -5.70 13.16 11.34
CA ASP A 459 -7.14 13.27 11.13
C ASP A 459 -7.72 11.87 10.94
N ILE A 460 -8.68 11.50 11.77
CA ILE A 460 -9.42 10.24 11.68
C ILE A 460 -10.91 10.55 11.58
N ASP A 461 -11.52 10.11 10.49
CA ASP A 461 -12.96 10.10 10.27
C ASP A 461 -13.45 8.65 10.13
N SER A 462 -14.43 8.25 10.98
CA SER A 462 -14.92 6.88 10.98
C SER A 462 -16.28 6.77 11.67
N VAL A 463 -16.92 5.60 11.60
CA VAL A 463 -18.06 5.30 12.49
C VAL A 463 -17.54 5.00 13.89
N THR A 464 -16.56 4.11 14.01
CA THR A 464 -15.99 3.67 15.28
C THR A 464 -14.47 3.67 15.24
N LEU A 465 -13.85 4.10 16.33
CA LEU A 465 -12.41 3.95 16.57
C LEU A 465 -12.19 3.06 17.81
N GLN A 466 -11.49 1.96 17.61
CA GLN A 466 -10.97 1.10 18.68
C GLN A 466 -9.46 1.31 18.79
N ASN A 467 -8.98 1.61 19.99
CA ASN A 467 -7.55 1.75 20.31
C ASN A 467 -7.28 0.92 21.57
N ASN A 468 -7.03 -0.37 21.38
CA ASN A 468 -6.85 -1.32 22.49
C ASN A 468 -5.37 -1.65 22.70
N ASN A 469 -4.82 -1.33 23.85
CA ASN A 469 -3.39 -1.52 24.18
C ASN A 469 -2.43 -0.93 23.12
N SER A 470 -2.78 0.16 22.48
CA SER A 470 -2.13 0.68 21.28
C SER A 470 -1.93 2.20 21.36
N LEU A 471 -1.11 2.74 20.48
CA LEU A 471 -0.72 4.14 20.48
C LEU A 471 -1.21 4.87 19.21
N ILE A 472 -1.86 6.01 19.41
CA ILE A 472 -2.11 7.01 18.37
C ILE A 472 -1.37 8.27 18.79
N LYS A 473 -0.38 8.73 18.01
CA LYS A 473 0.46 9.87 18.40
C LYS A 473 0.75 10.82 17.25
N SER A 474 0.43 12.10 17.46
CA SER A 474 0.98 13.20 16.67
C SER A 474 2.04 13.93 17.50
N THR A 475 3.28 14.02 16.97
CA THR A 475 4.42 14.53 17.78
C THR A 475 4.37 16.05 17.93
N ASN A 476 4.18 16.78 16.84
CA ASN A 476 4.27 18.25 16.82
C ASN A 476 2.99 18.95 16.36
N GLY A 477 1.89 18.23 16.22
CA GLY A 477 0.65 18.76 15.68
C GLY A 477 -0.57 18.35 16.50
N GLN A 478 -1.73 18.69 15.95
CA GLN A 478 -3.01 18.32 16.53
C GLN A 478 -3.51 16.97 16.06
N THR A 479 -4.34 16.36 16.88
CA THR A 479 -5.09 15.15 16.51
C THR A 479 -6.58 15.49 16.51
N ASN A 480 -7.25 15.26 15.38
CA ASN A 480 -8.69 15.41 15.24
C ASN A 480 -9.30 14.02 14.99
N ILE A 481 -10.31 13.69 15.76
CA ILE A 481 -11.04 12.43 15.66
C ILE A 481 -12.52 12.78 15.54
N THR A 482 -13.13 12.43 14.42
CA THR A 482 -14.55 12.60 14.15
C THR A 482 -15.19 11.23 13.97
N LEU A 483 -16.11 10.88 14.84
CA LEU A 483 -16.80 9.60 14.84
C LEU A 483 -18.30 9.80 14.86
N SER A 484 -19.03 9.07 14.05
CA SER A 484 -20.49 9.05 14.10
C SER A 484 -21.01 8.17 15.24
N SER A 485 -20.18 7.28 15.81
CA SER A 485 -20.49 6.43 16.95
C SER A 485 -19.42 6.54 18.04
N ASN A 486 -18.64 5.51 18.32
CA ASN A 486 -17.90 5.39 19.57
C ASN A 486 -16.38 5.42 19.40
N LEU A 487 -15.71 6.01 20.39
CA LEU A 487 -14.30 5.83 20.68
C LEU A 487 -14.15 4.86 21.86
N VAL A 488 -13.40 3.78 21.65
CA VAL A 488 -12.94 2.88 22.72
C VAL A 488 -11.43 3.01 22.85
N ASN A 489 -10.97 3.53 23.99
CA ASN A 489 -9.54 3.69 24.31
C ASN A 489 -9.22 2.89 25.57
N ASN A 490 -8.82 1.63 25.41
CA ASN A 490 -8.84 0.64 26.49
C ASN A 490 -7.46 0.00 26.76
N GLY A 491 -7.30 -0.54 27.94
CA GLY A 491 -6.05 -1.19 28.35
C GLY A 491 -4.90 -0.18 28.55
N TYR A 492 -3.74 -0.44 27.99
CA TYR A 492 -2.60 0.47 27.96
C TYR A 492 -2.64 1.45 26.77
N ALA A 493 -3.83 1.68 26.22
CA ALA A 493 -3.99 2.54 25.06
C ALA A 493 -3.69 4.01 25.39
N ALA A 494 -3.10 4.68 24.42
CA ALA A 494 -2.86 6.11 24.51
C ALA A 494 -3.21 6.80 23.19
N ILE A 495 -3.88 7.95 23.29
CA ILE A 495 -4.00 8.93 22.21
C ILE A 495 -3.26 10.18 22.70
N ASP A 496 -2.12 10.46 22.08
CA ASP A 496 -1.19 11.53 22.51
C ASP A 496 -1.04 12.55 21.36
N SER A 497 -1.47 13.77 21.61
CA SER A 497 -1.40 14.87 20.67
C SER A 497 -0.38 15.90 21.13
N GLY A 498 0.61 16.23 20.31
CA GLY A 498 1.62 17.25 20.64
C GLY A 498 1.03 18.65 20.79
N LYS A 499 -0.12 18.91 20.13
CA LYS A 499 -0.93 20.13 20.33
C LYS A 499 -2.32 19.75 20.83
N ALA A 500 -3.37 20.37 20.30
CA ALA A 500 -4.75 20.10 20.70
C ALA A 500 -5.20 18.69 20.30
N LEU A 501 -5.97 18.03 21.15
CA LEU A 501 -6.73 16.83 20.87
C LEU A 501 -8.22 17.21 20.77
N ASN A 502 -8.78 17.09 19.57
CA ASN A 502 -10.18 17.38 19.32
C ASN A 502 -10.93 16.08 19.02
N ILE A 503 -11.98 15.81 19.76
CA ILE A 503 -12.78 14.60 19.59
C ILE A 503 -14.26 14.98 19.47
N LYS A 504 -14.86 14.57 18.37
CA LYS A 504 -16.30 14.58 18.17
C LYS A 504 -16.78 13.15 18.02
N ALA A 505 -17.64 12.68 18.92
CA ALA A 505 -18.14 11.30 18.92
C ALA A 505 -19.50 11.24 19.63
N ASN A 506 -20.20 10.12 19.49
CA ASN A 506 -21.36 9.86 20.33
C ASN A 506 -20.91 9.49 21.75
N ILE A 507 -20.11 8.44 21.90
CA ILE A 507 -19.64 7.98 23.20
C ILE A 507 -18.11 7.79 23.20
N ILE A 508 -17.46 8.21 24.27
CA ILE A 508 -16.08 7.83 24.59
C ILE A 508 -16.08 6.86 25.77
N TYR A 509 -15.46 5.70 25.60
CA TYR A 509 -15.05 4.79 26.66
C TYR A 509 -13.53 4.89 26.82
N ASN A 510 -13.08 5.60 27.86
CA ASN A 510 -11.66 5.81 28.13
C ASN A 510 -11.24 5.11 29.44
N GLN A 511 -10.50 4.02 29.32
CA GLN A 511 -9.74 3.41 30.42
C GLN A 511 -8.23 3.49 30.16
N GLY A 512 -7.83 4.17 29.07
CA GLY A 512 -6.49 4.50 28.69
C GLY A 512 -6.15 5.95 28.97
N SER A 513 -5.23 6.51 28.18
CA SER A 513 -4.81 7.90 28.24
C SER A 513 -5.30 8.68 27.03
N LEU A 514 -5.91 9.83 27.24
CA LEU A 514 -6.17 10.86 26.25
C LEU A 514 -5.35 12.09 26.63
N ALA A 515 -4.25 12.34 25.92
CA ALA A 515 -3.32 13.40 26.28
C ALA A 515 -3.15 14.43 25.16
N SER A 516 -2.99 15.68 25.52
CA SER A 516 -2.62 16.74 24.60
C SER A 516 -1.58 17.68 25.21
N GLY A 517 -0.69 18.20 24.36
CA GLY A 517 0.29 19.21 24.71
C GLY A 517 -0.29 20.64 24.67
N ALA A 518 0.27 21.48 23.81
CA ALA A 518 -0.16 22.87 23.71
C ALA A 518 -1.52 23.04 23.03
N GLY A 519 -2.25 24.09 23.39
CA GLY A 519 -3.50 24.48 22.77
C GLY A 519 -4.75 24.10 23.55
N LYS A 520 -5.90 24.40 22.98
CA LYS A 520 -7.21 24.11 23.57
C LYS A 520 -7.81 22.87 22.97
N SER A 521 -7.95 21.82 23.77
CA SER A 521 -8.59 20.56 23.38
C SER A 521 -10.11 20.66 23.59
N LYS A 522 -10.87 20.09 22.66
CA LYS A 522 -12.33 20.12 22.64
C LYS A 522 -12.90 18.72 22.49
N PHE A 523 -13.78 18.33 23.42
CA PHE A 523 -14.54 17.10 23.35
C PHE A 523 -16.03 17.45 23.22
N ASP A 524 -16.65 17.11 22.09
CA ASP A 524 -18.07 17.33 21.79
C ASP A 524 -18.77 15.97 21.64
N LEU A 525 -19.52 15.58 22.66
CA LEU A 525 -19.95 14.20 22.87
C LEU A 525 -21.40 14.13 23.37
N TYR A 526 -22.06 13.00 23.22
CA TYR A 526 -23.23 12.65 23.99
C TYR A 526 -22.85 12.11 25.38
N SER A 527 -21.84 11.20 25.46
CA SER A 527 -21.39 10.64 26.74
C SER A 527 -19.88 10.46 26.78
N LEU A 528 -19.29 10.83 27.91
CA LEU A 528 -17.89 10.56 28.23
C LEU A 528 -17.81 9.67 29.47
N ASN A 529 -17.36 8.44 29.29
CA ASN A 529 -17.00 7.54 30.38
C ASN A 529 -15.47 7.49 30.51
N ASN A 530 -14.95 8.19 31.53
CA ASN A 530 -13.53 8.23 31.91
C ASN A 530 -13.26 7.44 33.20
N GLN A 531 -14.09 6.45 33.52
CA GLN A 531 -13.92 5.64 34.72
C GLN A 531 -12.60 4.86 34.67
N TYR A 532 -11.73 5.05 35.67
CA TYR A 532 -10.34 4.56 35.72
C TYR A 532 -9.42 5.08 34.60
N GLY A 533 -9.88 6.01 33.78
CA GLY A 533 -9.11 6.60 32.67
C GLY A 533 -8.39 7.87 33.07
N PHE A 534 -7.50 8.31 32.20
CA PHE A 534 -6.70 9.51 32.34
C PHE A 534 -6.91 10.45 31.16
N ILE A 535 -7.26 11.72 31.46
CA ILE A 535 -7.36 12.80 30.46
C ILE A 535 -6.43 13.93 30.92
N LYS A 536 -5.52 14.34 30.03
CA LYS A 536 -4.61 15.46 30.25
C LYS A 536 -4.65 16.43 29.08
N ALA A 537 -4.71 17.73 29.37
CA ALA A 537 -4.66 18.77 28.34
C ALA A 537 -3.92 20.02 28.84
N ASN A 538 -3.57 20.94 27.93
CA ASN A 538 -3.17 22.28 28.33
C ASN A 538 -4.40 23.09 28.75
N ASN A 539 -5.40 23.23 27.88
CA ASN A 539 -6.74 23.74 28.16
C ASN A 539 -7.75 22.69 27.68
N LEU A 540 -8.80 22.43 28.45
CA LEU A 540 -9.78 21.41 28.15
C LEU A 540 -11.21 21.97 28.18
N ASP A 541 -11.95 21.73 27.12
CA ASP A 541 -13.35 22.07 26.97
C ASP A 541 -14.15 20.81 26.66
N ILE A 542 -14.99 20.37 27.57
CA ILE A 542 -15.84 19.18 27.45
C ILE A 542 -17.31 19.65 27.37
N LYS A 543 -17.94 19.30 26.25
CA LYS A 543 -19.38 19.43 26.06
C LYS A 543 -19.97 18.03 25.91
N THR A 544 -20.85 17.66 26.84
CA THR A 544 -21.44 16.31 26.88
C THR A 544 -22.80 16.32 27.55
N THR A 545 -23.62 15.28 27.35
CA THR A 545 -24.80 15.07 28.18
C THR A 545 -24.42 14.40 29.50
N HIS A 546 -23.56 13.38 29.45
CA HIS A 546 -23.14 12.64 30.63
C HIS A 546 -21.62 12.59 30.74
N LEU A 547 -21.07 13.09 31.84
CA LEU A 547 -19.67 12.93 32.20
C LEU A 547 -19.54 11.95 33.37
N GLY A 548 -18.99 10.76 33.13
CA GLY A 548 -18.62 9.79 34.15
C GLY A 548 -17.11 9.82 34.38
N ASN A 549 -16.65 10.45 35.43
CA ASN A 549 -15.23 10.49 35.86
C ASN A 549 -15.02 9.77 37.21
N GLY A 550 -15.97 8.91 37.61
CA GLY A 550 -15.81 8.13 38.84
C GLY A 550 -14.54 7.33 38.86
N ARG A 551 -13.65 7.51 39.84
CA ARG A 551 -12.31 6.88 39.93
C ARG A 551 -11.42 7.21 38.73
N GLY A 552 -11.69 8.25 37.94
CA GLY A 552 -10.88 8.73 36.82
C GLY A 552 -10.14 10.03 37.17
N LEU A 553 -9.21 10.43 36.33
CA LEU A 553 -8.47 11.70 36.46
C LEU A 553 -8.63 12.53 35.18
N ILE A 554 -9.14 13.75 35.35
CA ILE A 554 -9.16 14.80 34.34
C ILE A 554 -8.28 15.93 34.85
N THR A 555 -7.25 16.31 34.09
CA THR A 555 -6.36 17.41 34.47
C THR A 555 -6.04 18.31 33.28
N ALA A 556 -6.03 19.62 33.52
CA ALA A 556 -5.47 20.58 32.56
C ALA A 556 -4.34 21.38 33.24
N ASP A 557 -3.31 21.70 32.42
CA ASP A 557 -2.22 22.55 32.88
C ASP A 557 -2.71 24.01 33.10
N SER A 558 -3.79 24.43 32.38
CA SER A 558 -4.52 25.69 32.58
C SER A 558 -5.98 25.39 32.95
N ASN A 559 -6.94 25.78 32.11
CA ASN A 559 -8.36 25.75 32.45
C ASN A 559 -9.04 24.43 32.08
N VAL A 560 -10.01 24.04 32.93
CA VAL A 560 -10.98 22.99 32.65
C VAL A 560 -12.38 23.60 32.58
N VAL A 561 -13.08 23.39 31.46
CA VAL A 561 -14.47 23.78 31.28
C VAL A 561 -15.31 22.56 31.00
N VAL A 562 -16.33 22.31 31.79
CA VAL A 562 -17.27 21.22 31.60
C VAL A 562 -18.68 21.79 31.46
N ASN A 563 -19.32 21.50 30.33
CA ASN A 563 -20.73 21.78 30.08
C ASN A 563 -21.45 20.44 29.90
N ALA A 564 -22.29 20.05 30.87
CA ALA A 564 -22.93 18.74 30.88
C ALA A 564 -24.38 18.80 31.36
N THR A 565 -25.15 17.72 31.18
CA THR A 565 -26.41 17.55 31.93
C THR A 565 -26.13 16.92 33.28
N SER A 566 -25.28 15.90 33.34
CA SER A 566 -24.88 15.28 34.61
C SER A 566 -23.37 15.04 34.66
N VAL A 567 -22.81 15.23 35.84
CA VAL A 567 -21.40 14.99 36.15
C VAL A 567 -21.30 14.02 37.32
N ASP A 568 -20.60 12.90 37.13
CA ASP A 568 -20.17 12.02 38.21
C ASP A 568 -18.65 12.09 38.35
N ASN A 569 -18.18 12.70 39.44
CA ASN A 569 -16.74 12.81 39.76
C ASN A 569 -16.41 12.08 41.06
N SER A 570 -17.10 10.98 41.33
CA SER A 570 -17.04 10.29 42.61
C SER A 570 -15.79 9.41 42.80
N TYR A 571 -15.50 9.08 44.05
CA TYR A 571 -14.48 8.11 44.47
C TYR A 571 -13.06 8.36 43.94
N ALA A 572 -12.56 9.59 44.05
CA ALA A 572 -11.25 9.99 43.55
C ALA A 572 -10.07 9.08 44.01
N ASN A 573 -10.08 8.58 45.22
CA ASN A 573 -9.06 7.70 45.75
C ASN A 573 -8.97 6.36 44.96
N GLY A 574 -10.03 5.93 44.27
CA GLY A 574 -10.01 4.72 43.46
C GLY A 574 -9.12 4.80 42.24
N PHE A 575 -8.65 5.99 41.81
CA PHE A 575 -7.69 6.17 40.74
C PHE A 575 -6.28 5.79 41.17
N ASN A 576 -5.91 5.84 42.45
CA ASN A 576 -4.53 5.62 42.95
C ASN A 576 -3.95 4.30 42.49
N SER A 577 -4.76 3.24 42.41
CA SER A 577 -4.35 1.92 41.94
C SER A 577 -4.03 1.88 40.43
N TYR A 578 -4.45 2.89 39.68
CA TYR A 578 -4.21 3.03 38.24
C TYR A 578 -3.23 4.13 37.88
N ALA A 579 -2.89 5.02 38.84
CA ALA A 579 -2.04 6.20 38.62
C ALA A 579 -0.66 5.88 38.04
N SER A 580 -0.04 4.79 38.48
CA SER A 580 1.26 4.32 37.98
C SER A 580 1.22 3.93 36.51
N LYS A 581 0.12 3.37 36.01
CA LYS A 581 -0.12 3.02 34.61
C LYS A 581 0.04 4.23 33.66
N PHE A 582 -0.28 5.43 34.16
CA PHE A 582 -0.23 6.67 33.40
C PHE A 582 1.00 7.54 33.73
N GLY A 583 1.95 7.02 34.51
CA GLY A 583 3.14 7.77 34.92
C GLY A 583 2.84 8.91 35.93
N VAL A 584 1.70 8.86 36.64
CA VAL A 584 1.27 9.85 37.61
C VAL A 584 1.09 9.23 39.00
N ALA A 585 2.02 8.37 39.40
CA ALA A 585 1.97 7.67 40.68
C ALA A 585 1.76 8.63 41.85
N GLY A 586 0.89 8.25 42.80
CA GLY A 586 0.55 9.03 43.96
C GLY A 586 -0.48 10.15 43.73
N GLN A 587 -1.01 10.35 42.50
CA GLN A 587 -2.07 11.26 42.24
C GLN A 587 -3.45 10.61 42.50
N THR A 588 -4.34 11.37 43.12
CA THR A 588 -5.75 11.00 43.25
C THR A 588 -6.51 11.39 42.00
N GLY A 589 -7.61 10.67 41.72
CA GLY A 589 -8.54 11.03 40.65
C GLY A 589 -9.26 12.35 40.93
N GLY A 590 -10.10 12.77 40.00
CA GLY A 590 -10.89 14.00 40.13
C GLY A 590 -10.74 14.92 38.92
N ILE A 591 -11.10 16.17 39.07
CA ILE A 591 -11.00 17.24 38.07
C ILE A 591 -10.05 18.32 38.57
N TYR A 592 -8.98 18.58 37.82
CA TYR A 592 -7.93 19.51 38.25
C TYR A 592 -7.61 20.55 37.17
N ALA A 593 -7.60 21.83 37.52
CA ALA A 593 -6.93 22.90 36.77
C ALA A 593 -5.67 23.28 37.54
N LYS A 594 -4.46 23.09 36.94
CA LYS A 594 -3.19 23.26 37.71
C LYS A 594 -2.76 24.70 37.82
N ASP A 595 -2.79 25.45 36.73
CA ASP A 595 -2.46 26.90 36.68
C ASP A 595 -3.58 27.63 35.98
N GLY A 596 -4.82 27.43 36.45
CA GLY A 596 -6.01 27.98 35.83
C GLY A 596 -7.24 27.73 36.67
N SER A 597 -8.39 27.85 36.03
CA SER A 597 -9.70 27.80 36.69
C SER A 597 -10.51 26.58 36.21
N ALA A 598 -11.37 26.05 37.10
CA ALA A 598 -12.30 24.98 36.82
C ALA A 598 -13.73 25.51 36.77
N THR A 599 -14.38 25.43 35.60
CA THR A 599 -15.77 25.83 35.41
C THR A 599 -16.63 24.61 35.12
N ILE A 600 -17.67 24.35 35.90
CA ILE A 600 -18.60 23.23 35.70
C ILE A 600 -20.03 23.78 35.63
N LYS A 601 -20.66 23.64 34.48
CA LYS A 601 -22.06 23.98 34.25
C LYS A 601 -22.84 22.70 33.96
N ALA A 602 -23.80 22.34 34.84
CA ALA A 602 -24.55 21.10 34.69
C ALA A 602 -25.96 21.20 35.28
N ASN A 603 -26.76 20.14 35.16
CA ASN A 603 -27.96 20.04 35.97
C ASN A 603 -27.61 19.48 37.36
N SER A 604 -26.77 18.43 37.42
CA SER A 604 -26.36 17.80 38.69
C SER A 604 -24.89 17.44 38.70
N LEU A 605 -24.28 17.47 39.89
CA LEU A 605 -22.91 17.07 40.12
C LEU A 605 -22.81 16.15 41.35
N ASN A 606 -22.38 14.92 41.13
CA ASN A 606 -21.99 13.99 42.19
C ASN A 606 -20.46 14.07 42.37
N ASN A 607 -20.02 14.69 43.48
CA ASN A 607 -18.62 14.75 43.91
C ASN A 607 -18.41 13.93 45.21
N TYR A 608 -19.20 12.87 45.42
CA TYR A 608 -19.09 11.98 46.58
C TYR A 608 -17.69 11.37 46.70
N SER A 609 -16.95 11.66 47.77
CA SER A 609 -15.53 11.26 47.89
C SER A 609 -14.68 11.68 46.68
N GLY A 610 -15.12 12.67 45.91
CA GLY A 610 -14.47 13.21 44.74
C GLY A 610 -13.54 14.38 45.06
N VAL A 611 -12.77 14.82 44.10
CA VAL A 611 -11.91 16.01 44.19
C VAL A 611 -12.13 16.91 42.99
N ILE A 612 -12.37 18.20 43.24
CA ILE A 612 -12.32 19.27 42.24
C ILE A 612 -11.34 20.31 42.77
N ALA A 613 -10.27 20.58 42.04
CA ALA A 613 -9.26 21.53 42.48
C ALA A 613 -8.83 22.48 41.37
N ALA A 614 -8.67 23.73 41.70
CA ALA A 614 -8.09 24.75 40.84
C ALA A 614 -6.95 25.44 41.63
N ASN A 615 -5.76 25.36 41.07
CA ASN A 615 -4.55 25.84 41.70
C ASN A 615 -3.98 27.05 40.95
N GLN A 616 -3.22 27.85 41.64
CA GLN A 616 -2.32 28.83 41.02
C GLN A 616 -0.89 28.52 41.40
N THR A 617 0.02 28.77 40.49
CA THR A 617 1.45 28.81 40.80
C THR A 617 1.95 30.25 40.82
N GLN A 618 3.21 30.45 41.18
CA GLN A 618 3.84 31.78 41.10
C GLN A 618 3.85 32.36 39.68
N LYS A 619 3.67 31.53 38.65
CA LYS A 619 3.67 31.95 37.23
C LYS A 619 2.31 32.51 36.77
N ALA A 620 1.23 32.21 37.46
CA ALA A 620 -0.12 32.62 37.09
C ALA A 620 -0.87 33.14 38.34
N PRO A 621 -0.55 34.35 38.80
CA PRO A 621 -1.27 34.98 39.92
C PRO A 621 -2.71 35.33 39.50
N ASN A 622 -3.65 35.31 40.44
CA ASN A 622 -5.09 35.58 40.23
C ASN A 622 -5.84 34.55 39.35
N VAL A 623 -5.36 33.32 39.26
CA VAL A 623 -6.10 32.17 38.76
C VAL A 623 -6.35 31.17 39.88
N GLY A 624 -7.05 30.09 39.61
CA GLY A 624 -7.38 29.11 40.63
C GLY A 624 -8.80 29.25 41.14
N ASP A 625 -9.68 29.87 40.35
CA ASP A 625 -11.11 29.95 40.62
C ASP A 625 -11.80 28.62 40.36
N ILE A 626 -12.81 28.33 41.13
CA ILE A 626 -13.79 27.29 40.88
C ILE A 626 -15.17 27.93 40.76
N ASP A 627 -15.82 27.60 39.60
CA ASP A 627 -17.14 28.10 39.25
C ASP A 627 -18.06 26.92 38.99
N ILE A 628 -19.00 26.62 39.87
CA ILE A 628 -19.95 25.52 39.73
C ILE A 628 -21.36 26.09 39.70
N ALA A 629 -22.03 25.93 38.55
CA ALA A 629 -23.41 26.34 38.36
C ALA A 629 -24.28 25.13 38.01
N LEU A 630 -25.24 24.81 38.92
CA LEU A 630 -26.11 23.64 38.77
C LEU A 630 -27.59 24.02 38.90
N ARG A 631 -28.44 23.40 38.10
CA ARG A 631 -29.90 23.51 38.25
C ARG A 631 -30.45 22.69 39.40
N ASN A 632 -29.79 21.59 39.76
CA ASN A 632 -30.15 20.65 40.82
C ASN A 632 -29.07 20.63 41.91
N ASP A 633 -28.93 19.52 42.60
CA ASP A 633 -28.12 19.36 43.78
C ASP A 633 -26.64 19.11 43.48
N LEU A 634 -25.78 19.61 44.36
CA LEU A 634 -24.37 19.29 44.51
C LEU A 634 -24.21 18.31 45.68
N ASP A 635 -23.81 17.10 45.39
CA ASP A 635 -23.41 16.12 46.44
C ASP A 635 -21.90 16.18 46.64
N ASN A 636 -21.42 16.81 47.71
CA ASN A 636 -20.00 16.86 48.06
C ASN A 636 -19.70 16.11 49.38
N ARG A 637 -20.50 15.11 49.71
CA ARG A 637 -20.27 14.26 50.90
C ARG A 637 -18.91 13.57 50.79
N TYR A 638 -18.09 13.65 51.83
CA TYR A 638 -16.69 13.16 51.83
C TYR A 638 -15.83 13.75 50.70
N GLY A 639 -16.35 14.65 49.92
CA GLY A 639 -15.68 15.24 48.76
C GLY A 639 -14.86 16.49 49.10
N LYS A 640 -14.06 16.92 48.17
CA LYS A 640 -13.20 18.09 48.30
C LYS A 640 -13.36 19.02 47.09
N ILE A 641 -13.71 20.27 47.33
CA ILE A 641 -13.68 21.36 46.35
C ILE A 641 -12.71 22.41 46.86
N GLN A 642 -11.62 22.67 46.16
CA GLN A 642 -10.55 23.55 46.59
C GLN A 642 -10.05 24.46 45.47
N GLY A 643 -10.30 25.77 45.58
CA GLY A 643 -9.72 26.81 44.77
C GLY A 643 -8.64 27.60 45.52
N THR A 644 -7.53 27.92 44.87
CA THR A 644 -6.50 28.80 45.46
C THR A 644 -6.86 30.27 45.38
N ASN A 645 -7.87 30.63 44.58
CA ASN A 645 -8.50 31.96 44.50
C ASN A 645 -9.96 31.86 44.97
N ASN A 646 -10.93 32.30 44.17
CA ASN A 646 -12.33 32.28 44.56
C ASN A 646 -13.01 30.94 44.31
N VAL A 647 -13.97 30.57 45.13
CA VAL A 647 -14.90 29.46 44.89
C VAL A 647 -16.32 29.99 44.88
N THR A 648 -17.01 29.78 43.76
CA THR A 648 -18.42 30.17 43.57
C THR A 648 -19.26 28.93 43.31
N LEU A 649 -20.28 28.71 44.10
CA LEU A 649 -21.29 27.67 43.99
C LEU A 649 -22.66 28.29 43.83
N ASP A 650 -23.29 28.13 42.67
CA ASP A 650 -24.68 28.50 42.40
C ASP A 650 -25.47 27.21 42.13
N VAL A 651 -26.21 26.72 43.11
CA VAL A 651 -26.78 25.36 43.07
C VAL A 651 -28.16 25.31 43.72
N ASN A 652 -29.01 24.32 43.38
CA ASN A 652 -30.28 24.16 44.07
C ASN A 652 -30.08 23.81 45.55
N LYS A 653 -29.25 22.82 45.82
CA LYS A 653 -28.88 22.34 47.16
C LYS A 653 -27.41 21.97 47.21
N LEU A 654 -26.73 22.34 48.29
CA LEU A 654 -25.41 21.83 48.64
C LEU A 654 -25.52 20.79 49.76
N ASN A 655 -25.07 19.56 49.50
CA ASN A 655 -24.85 18.55 50.52
C ASN A 655 -23.35 18.39 50.76
N ASN A 656 -22.83 19.02 51.80
CA ASN A 656 -21.41 19.00 52.19
C ASN A 656 -21.19 18.23 53.50
N THR A 657 -22.07 17.30 53.83
CA THR A 657 -22.00 16.52 55.09
C THR A 657 -20.86 15.46 55.07
N TYR A 658 -20.61 14.83 56.24
CA TYR A 658 -19.64 13.74 56.41
C TYR A 658 -18.23 14.13 55.97
N SER A 659 -17.67 15.19 56.54
CA SER A 659 -16.32 15.70 56.24
C SER A 659 -16.16 16.24 54.81
N GLY A 660 -17.24 16.57 54.10
CA GLY A 660 -17.15 17.31 52.87
C GLY A 660 -16.47 18.68 53.09
N THR A 661 -15.62 19.10 52.17
CA THR A 661 -14.88 20.36 52.29
C THR A 661 -15.04 21.21 51.03
N VAL A 662 -15.25 22.53 51.27
CA VAL A 662 -15.21 23.57 50.24
C VAL A 662 -14.29 24.68 50.77
N ASP A 663 -13.11 24.80 50.14
CA ASP A 663 -12.07 25.72 50.57
C ASP A 663 -11.73 26.72 49.46
N ALA A 664 -11.75 28.00 49.75
CA ALA A 664 -11.30 29.10 48.88
C ALA A 664 -10.06 29.78 49.46
N GLY A 665 -9.04 29.99 48.63
CA GLY A 665 -7.84 30.74 49.03
C GLY A 665 -8.09 32.24 49.17
N LYS A 666 -9.19 32.76 48.59
CA LYS A 666 -9.60 34.16 48.72
C LYS A 666 -11.04 34.24 49.22
N ASP A 667 -12.05 34.24 48.36
CA ASP A 667 -13.44 34.40 48.75
C ASP A 667 -14.28 33.17 48.38
N LEU A 668 -15.17 32.75 49.26
CA LEU A 668 -16.14 31.68 49.05
C LEU A 668 -17.54 32.29 48.92
N THR A 669 -18.21 32.09 47.83
CA THR A 669 -19.61 32.50 47.62
C THR A 669 -20.46 31.25 47.36
N ILE A 670 -21.50 31.05 48.13
CA ILE A 670 -22.46 29.96 47.99
C ILE A 670 -23.87 30.55 47.93
N ASP A 671 -24.52 30.35 46.79
CA ASP A 671 -25.91 30.70 46.58
C ASP A 671 -26.72 29.42 46.34
N THR A 672 -27.76 29.18 47.18
CA THR A 672 -28.63 27.99 47.00
C THR A 672 -30.10 28.39 46.98
N PHE A 673 -30.89 27.65 46.19
CA PHE A 673 -32.34 27.88 46.10
C PHE A 673 -33.12 27.20 47.22
N THR A 674 -32.60 26.11 47.80
CA THR A 674 -33.30 25.34 48.81
C THR A 674 -32.57 25.31 50.16
N ARG A 675 -31.35 24.77 50.24
CA ARG A 675 -30.62 24.68 51.50
C ARG A 675 -29.14 24.32 51.34
N VAL A 676 -28.37 24.58 52.38
CA VAL A 676 -27.02 24.09 52.62
C VAL A 676 -27.05 23.09 53.76
N ASP A 677 -26.62 21.84 53.50
CA ASP A 677 -26.40 20.81 54.54
C ASP A 677 -24.86 20.71 54.75
N ASN A 678 -24.36 21.24 55.89
CA ASN A 678 -22.92 21.26 56.24
C ASN A 678 -22.64 20.52 57.57
N ASN A 679 -23.52 19.61 58.00
CA ASN A 679 -23.31 18.86 59.24
C ASN A 679 -22.04 18.01 59.16
N ASN A 680 -21.11 18.21 60.10
CA ASN A 680 -19.79 17.61 60.08
C ASN A 680 -19.00 17.88 58.76
N GLY A 681 -19.27 19.00 58.09
CA GLY A 681 -18.57 19.48 56.90
C GLY A 681 -17.81 20.79 57.20
N ARG A 682 -17.02 21.23 56.20
CA ARG A 682 -16.25 22.47 56.28
C ARG A 682 -16.48 23.35 55.05
N LEU A 683 -16.84 24.59 55.29
CA LEU A 683 -16.93 25.66 54.31
C LEU A 683 -15.97 26.76 54.77
N SER A 684 -14.90 27.06 54.01
CA SER A 684 -13.88 27.99 54.47
C SER A 684 -13.31 28.87 53.37
N SER A 685 -12.93 30.11 53.77
CA SER A 685 -12.11 30.98 52.92
C SER A 685 -11.07 31.71 53.74
N MET A 686 -10.00 32.22 53.08
CA MET A 686 -9.08 33.15 53.75
C MET A 686 -9.62 34.58 53.77
N GLY A 687 -10.52 34.94 52.86
CA GLY A 687 -11.23 36.21 52.78
C GLY A 687 -12.67 36.11 53.26
N THR A 688 -13.62 36.51 52.45
CA THR A 688 -15.04 36.52 52.81
C THR A 688 -15.70 35.18 52.49
N THR A 689 -16.37 34.56 53.47
CA THR A 689 -17.31 33.47 53.27
C THR A 689 -18.73 34.01 53.27
N LYS A 690 -19.37 34.08 52.09
CA LYS A 690 -20.74 34.54 51.90
C LYS A 690 -21.63 33.36 51.52
N ILE A 691 -22.70 33.14 52.28
CA ILE A 691 -23.67 32.07 51.99
C ILE A 691 -25.06 32.70 51.94
N THR A 692 -25.75 32.56 50.82
CA THR A 692 -27.16 32.94 50.64
C THR A 692 -27.99 31.69 50.48
N SER A 693 -28.89 31.37 51.40
CA SER A 693 -29.66 30.12 51.37
C SER A 693 -30.93 30.28 52.19
N PRO A 694 -32.08 29.71 51.80
CA PRO A 694 -33.27 29.67 52.65
C PRO A 694 -33.04 28.95 53.96
N VAL A 695 -32.21 27.91 54.02
CA VAL A 695 -31.93 27.12 55.23
C VAL A 695 -30.45 26.71 55.23
N ILE A 696 -29.78 26.82 56.36
CA ILE A 696 -28.40 26.30 56.56
C ILE A 696 -28.42 25.39 57.81
N TYR A 697 -28.07 24.11 57.59
CA TYR A 697 -27.79 23.12 58.62
C TYR A 697 -26.27 23.00 58.84
N ASN A 698 -25.79 23.42 60.04
CA ASN A 698 -24.37 23.43 60.36
C ASN A 698 -24.03 22.77 61.69
N SER A 699 -24.94 22.00 62.27
CA SER A 699 -24.81 21.33 63.57
C SER A 699 -25.00 19.80 63.42
N PRO A 700 -24.32 18.95 64.21
CA PRO A 700 -23.15 19.26 65.03
C PRO A 700 -21.85 19.25 64.23
N TYR A 701 -20.78 19.84 64.69
CA TYR A 701 -19.41 19.84 64.16
C TYR A 701 -19.22 20.44 62.76
N GLY A 702 -20.22 21.08 62.17
CA GLY A 702 -20.07 21.81 60.90
C GLY A 702 -19.22 23.08 61.14
N GLN A 703 -18.36 23.41 60.19
CA GLN A 703 -17.50 24.58 60.25
C GLN A 703 -17.78 25.54 59.10
N ILE A 704 -17.99 26.80 59.39
CA ILE A 704 -18.04 27.91 58.43
C ILE A 704 -16.99 28.92 58.89
N LEU A 705 -15.92 29.12 58.08
CA LEU A 705 -14.75 29.89 58.41
C LEU A 705 -14.46 30.94 57.34
N GLY A 706 -13.96 32.12 57.77
CA GLY A 706 -13.53 33.21 56.90
C GLY A 706 -13.06 34.41 57.75
N SER A 707 -12.26 35.32 57.17
CA SER A 707 -11.93 36.57 57.83
C SER A 707 -13.20 37.45 58.02
N MET A 708 -14.19 37.28 57.11
CA MET A 708 -15.52 37.81 57.20
C MET A 708 -16.53 36.73 56.88
N ILE A 709 -17.59 36.59 57.64
CA ILE A 709 -18.66 35.61 57.36
C ILE A 709 -19.97 36.39 57.17
N ILE A 710 -20.62 36.19 56.02
CA ILE A 710 -21.90 36.81 55.69
C ILE A 710 -22.90 35.67 55.43
N LEU A 711 -23.87 35.50 56.27
CA LEU A 711 -24.96 34.53 56.17
C LEU A 711 -26.29 35.27 55.89
N ASN A 712 -26.75 35.11 54.65
CA ASN A 712 -28.07 35.63 54.22
C ASN A 712 -29.06 34.45 54.26
N THR A 713 -29.60 34.17 55.46
CA THR A 713 -30.52 33.05 55.69
C THR A 713 -31.57 33.43 56.72
N PRO A 714 -32.83 33.10 56.51
CA PRO A 714 -33.83 33.19 57.54
C PRO A 714 -33.74 32.06 58.59
N ASN A 715 -33.12 30.90 58.25
CA ASN A 715 -33.07 29.72 59.12
C ASN A 715 -31.65 29.12 59.16
N TYR A 716 -31.04 29.13 60.34
CA TYR A 716 -29.73 28.56 60.64
C TYR A 716 -29.82 27.53 61.75
N TYR A 717 -29.40 26.34 61.59
CA TYR A 717 -29.49 25.22 62.51
C TYR A 717 -28.15 24.57 62.81
#